data_7ec00c2cd6f4c618c56229fabda8d110
#
_entry.id   7ec00c2cd6f4c618c56229fabda8d110
#
_cell.length_a   1.000
_cell.length_b   1.000
_cell.length_c   1.000
_cell.angle_alpha   90.00
_cell.angle_beta   90.00
_cell.angle_gamma   90.00
#
_symmetry.space_group_name_H-M   'P 1'
#
loop_
_entity.id
_entity.type
_entity.pdbx_description
1 polymer ?
#
loop_
_entity_poly.entity_id
_entity_poly.type
_entity_poly.pdbx_seq_one_letter_code
_entity_poly.pdbx_strand_id
1 'polypeptide(L)'
;MLLLGDEKGGVHLMWFLNPSKGLFNNPSKKQNGPHRIFFPDLSEHSKTVSHRYIPNIHQEPINRLMFEPSTSDIMTSSESDTSSVVFLNLTLRREPYIWKMKQGAKCFDYSAPLQLMVTGGCDQAVRLWTRFVTTRPVAALLGHCATILDVAIYPPVGQIISYSRDAELRVWDISTHQCLKTLRLQFPCLQPGRILEHGNFPFLLLSPPLPGETQPHLVVGCKDYLARLHLAESRKGRGGWLTNEQREFGPEIGMVLSCALYNPTLRQVVTGHADSSVSLWDVETGRRRLQILNAHGEDELLCMTLDSTHRRLVTGARNGTIKVWNLLNGLNLHKMEPVSNSEVTKLTCLHDNKLLAVGWSQRIVQYDIGAAKDLYVRADMSWKSGGVHRSDILAVCQCPALGVVATASHDGEVVIWRLETQGPLLHFQREGQAGVVPPVDSLLFLQHRAANRKLRNRGILVSSQAGCLCFWSVTGETHTYGEFYAPEQPGARVLSLSSDQPENTILVSGDTTGWLQIWDISHYALDVQHGSVGERPTLLRSWKAHDRGVVSVEVLDVAERLLVLTASADGAAGLWTRDGDHVGSFGQEGMWNITDAAAYQSRETQNDLREDREEEGRTGSDWVEASKVKPQQTSQEEGKYCLRVF
;
A
#
# COMPACT_ATOMS: atom_id res chain seq x y z
N MET A 1 37.22 22.72 1.76
CA MET A 1 36.80 21.93 2.94
C MET A 1 35.84 20.88 2.44
N LEU A 2 35.97 19.64 2.88
CA LEU A 2 35.03 18.53 2.64
C LEU A 2 34.44 18.10 3.99
N LEU A 3 33.15 17.88 4.02
CA LEU A 3 32.41 17.42 5.20
C LEU A 3 31.80 16.05 4.86
N LEU A 4 31.92 15.10 5.77
CA LEU A 4 31.36 13.76 5.62
C LEU A 4 30.64 13.39 6.92
N GLY A 5 29.38 13.00 6.83
CA GLY A 5 28.63 12.37 7.92
C GLY A 5 28.86 10.86 7.91
N ASP A 6 28.94 10.26 9.06
CA ASP A 6 29.11 8.80 9.19
C ASP A 6 27.85 8.09 9.71
N GLU A 7 27.90 6.76 9.67
CA GLU A 7 26.82 5.91 10.16
C GLU A 7 26.67 5.90 11.70
N LYS A 8 27.69 6.41 12.42
CA LYS A 8 27.70 6.50 13.88
C LYS A 8 27.22 7.86 14.38
N GLY A 9 26.75 8.72 13.49
CA GLY A 9 26.26 10.04 13.82
C GLY A 9 27.36 11.08 14.09
N GLY A 10 28.57 10.84 13.61
CA GLY A 10 29.69 11.78 13.69
C GLY A 10 29.96 12.51 12.37
N VAL A 11 30.71 13.60 12.44
CA VAL A 11 31.11 14.40 11.27
C VAL A 11 32.63 14.45 11.13
N HIS A 12 33.12 14.11 9.96
CA HIS A 12 34.51 14.28 9.56
C HIS A 12 34.68 15.57 8.78
N LEU A 13 35.64 16.38 9.19
CA LEU A 13 36.02 17.65 8.58
C LEU A 13 37.40 17.48 7.95
N MET A 14 37.53 17.76 6.66
CA MET A 14 38.79 17.67 5.92
C MET A 14 39.07 18.99 5.25
N TRP A 15 40.18 19.62 5.59
CA TRP A 15 40.69 20.83 4.94
C TRP A 15 41.84 20.48 4.03
N PHE A 16 41.73 20.76 2.74
CA PHE A 16 42.81 20.67 1.79
C PHE A 16 43.64 21.96 1.87
N LEU A 17 44.89 21.84 2.32
CA LEU A 17 45.73 22.96 2.65
C LEU A 17 46.29 23.66 1.39
N ASN A 18 46.59 22.90 0.35
CA ASN A 18 47.14 23.42 -0.90
C ASN A 18 46.51 22.72 -2.14
N PRO A 19 45.21 22.96 -2.41
CA PRO A 19 44.51 22.20 -3.47
C PRO A 19 45.09 22.41 -4.88
N SER A 20 45.75 23.55 -5.13
CA SER A 20 46.46 23.80 -6.40
C SER A 20 47.68 22.91 -6.63
N LYS A 21 48.26 22.33 -5.59
CA LYS A 21 49.38 21.38 -5.68
C LYS A 21 48.96 19.92 -5.64
N GLY A 22 47.67 19.67 -5.52
CA GLY A 22 47.06 18.36 -5.36
C GLY A 22 46.36 18.20 -4.03
N LEU A 23 45.37 17.30 -3.99
CA LEU A 23 44.54 17.07 -2.79
C LEU A 23 45.28 16.19 -1.76
N PHE A 24 46.14 15.29 -2.24
CA PHE A 24 46.89 14.35 -1.41
C PHE A 24 48.36 14.29 -1.87
N ASN A 25 49.22 13.76 -1.04
CA ASN A 25 50.61 13.52 -1.42
C ASN A 25 50.66 12.50 -2.58
N ASN A 26 51.42 12.84 -3.67
CA ASN A 26 51.54 11.92 -4.79
C ASN A 26 52.29 10.64 -4.35
N PRO A 27 51.77 9.46 -4.55
CA PRO A 27 52.54 8.25 -4.40
C PRO A 27 53.60 8.18 -5.50
N SER A 28 54.71 7.55 -5.19
CA SER A 28 55.82 7.34 -6.15
C SER A 28 55.28 6.87 -7.50
N LYS A 29 55.82 7.42 -8.61
CA LYS A 29 55.42 7.40 -10.03
C LYS A 29 55.16 6.03 -10.71
N LYS A 30 54.84 4.96 -10.01
CA LYS A 30 54.76 3.59 -10.57
C LYS A 30 53.39 2.93 -10.58
N GLN A 31 52.30 3.60 -10.19
CA GLN A 31 50.98 2.99 -10.28
C GLN A 31 50.08 3.71 -11.29
N ASN A 32 49.84 3.03 -12.41
CA ASN A 32 48.81 3.41 -13.37
C ASN A 32 47.42 2.97 -12.80
N GLY A 33 46.64 3.89 -12.26
CA GLY A 33 45.29 3.61 -11.79
C GLY A 33 44.80 4.58 -10.72
N PRO A 34 43.50 4.55 -10.33
CA PRO A 34 42.96 5.41 -9.28
C PRO A 34 43.62 5.06 -7.93
N HIS A 35 44.15 6.08 -7.26
CA HIS A 35 44.76 5.90 -5.95
C HIS A 35 43.67 5.91 -4.88
N ARG A 36 43.65 4.87 -4.03
CA ARG A 36 42.73 4.73 -2.90
C ARG A 36 43.40 5.14 -1.61
N ILE A 37 42.85 6.06 -0.87
CA ILE A 37 43.31 6.52 0.44
C ILE A 37 42.28 6.14 1.46
N PHE A 38 42.69 5.43 2.49
CA PHE A 38 41.78 5.04 3.59
C PHE A 38 41.87 6.06 4.72
N PHE A 39 40.79 6.21 5.48
CA PHE A 39 40.72 7.16 6.62
C PHE A 39 41.87 7.03 7.63
N PRO A 40 42.31 5.84 8.02
CA PRO A 40 43.47 5.67 8.91
C PRO A 40 44.75 6.26 8.34
N ASP A 41 44.91 6.26 7.01
CA ASP A 41 46.13 6.70 6.30
C ASP A 41 46.21 8.22 6.13
N LEU A 42 45.14 8.96 6.54
CA LEU A 42 45.09 10.42 6.41
C LEU A 42 46.20 11.14 7.19
N SER A 43 46.73 10.53 8.26
CA SER A 43 47.85 11.05 9.02
C SER A 43 49.14 11.15 8.17
N GLU A 44 49.32 10.28 7.20
CA GLU A 44 50.47 10.30 6.26
C GLU A 44 50.38 11.47 5.29
N HIS A 45 49.17 12.01 5.06
CA HIS A 45 48.91 13.15 4.19
C HIS A 45 48.79 14.50 4.95
N SER A 46 49.26 14.56 6.18
CA SER A 46 49.12 15.76 7.07
C SER A 46 49.67 17.06 6.50
N LYS A 47 50.58 17.02 5.52
CA LYS A 47 51.09 18.20 4.79
C LYS A 47 50.11 18.81 3.78
N THR A 48 49.13 18.02 3.32
CA THR A 48 48.16 18.42 2.28
C THR A 48 46.73 18.44 2.80
N VAL A 49 46.42 17.65 3.82
CA VAL A 49 45.06 17.50 4.41
C VAL A 49 45.13 17.63 5.94
N SER A 50 44.28 18.48 6.49
CA SER A 50 44.02 18.52 7.94
C SER A 50 42.66 17.85 8.17
N HIS A 51 42.59 16.84 9.03
CA HIS A 51 41.40 16.09 9.38
C HIS A 51 41.03 16.31 10.85
N ARG A 52 39.74 16.52 11.10
CA ARG A 52 39.15 16.59 12.45
C ARG A 52 37.87 15.78 12.46
N TYR A 53 37.67 14.98 13.51
CA TYR A 53 36.44 14.23 13.74
C TYR A 53 35.66 14.81 14.92
N ILE A 54 34.36 14.95 14.76
CA ILE A 54 33.42 15.35 15.81
C ILE A 54 32.45 14.18 16.04
N PRO A 55 32.64 13.39 17.11
CA PRO A 55 31.80 12.23 17.39
C PRO A 55 30.47 12.60 18.01
N ASN A 56 29.50 11.67 17.97
CA ASN A 56 28.27 11.68 18.76
C ASN A 56 27.38 12.93 18.60
N ILE A 57 27.31 13.48 17.40
CA ILE A 57 26.36 14.56 17.08
C ILE A 57 24.94 13.99 17.07
N HIS A 58 24.77 12.81 16.49
CA HIS A 58 23.54 12.04 16.47
C HIS A 58 23.77 10.62 17.02
N GLN A 59 22.69 9.95 17.37
CA GLN A 59 22.72 8.52 17.75
C GLN A 59 22.53 7.58 16.57
N GLU A 60 22.04 8.10 15.46
CA GLU A 60 21.72 7.40 14.22
C GLU A 60 22.54 8.00 13.06
N PRO A 61 22.62 7.32 11.90
CA PRO A 61 23.34 7.81 10.72
C PRO A 61 22.96 9.23 10.32
N ILE A 62 23.93 10.00 9.87
CA ILE A 62 23.69 11.33 9.31
C ILE A 62 23.18 11.18 7.89
N ASN A 63 21.93 11.61 7.64
CA ASN A 63 21.28 11.55 6.34
C ASN A 63 21.61 12.74 5.45
N ARG A 64 21.71 13.94 6.01
CA ARG A 64 22.07 15.17 5.30
C ARG A 64 22.99 16.05 6.11
N LEU A 65 23.87 16.73 5.40
CA LEU A 65 24.85 17.63 5.98
C LEU A 65 24.97 18.88 5.11
N MET A 66 24.99 20.07 5.73
CA MET A 66 25.13 21.37 5.09
C MET A 66 26.10 22.24 5.87
N PHE A 67 26.81 23.12 5.17
CA PHE A 67 27.69 24.10 5.77
C PHE A 67 27.26 25.52 5.39
N GLU A 68 27.09 26.36 6.38
CA GLU A 68 26.78 27.79 6.20
C GLU A 68 28.07 28.62 6.37
N PRO A 69 28.65 29.14 5.27
CA PRO A 69 29.94 29.84 5.33
C PRO A 69 29.90 31.13 6.14
N SER A 70 28.77 31.87 6.14
CA SER A 70 28.66 33.19 6.78
C SER A 70 28.75 33.11 8.30
N THR A 71 28.23 32.03 8.89
CA THR A 71 28.23 31.82 10.35
C THR A 71 29.19 30.72 10.78
N SER A 72 29.83 30.03 9.84
CA SER A 72 30.66 28.85 10.09
C SER A 72 29.91 27.74 10.87
N ASP A 73 28.63 27.58 10.58
CA ASP A 73 27.81 26.55 11.20
C ASP A 73 27.70 25.32 10.31
N ILE A 74 27.77 24.16 10.93
CA ILE A 74 27.48 22.87 10.32
C ILE A 74 26.08 22.46 10.73
N MET A 75 25.26 22.07 9.77
CA MET A 75 23.92 21.59 9.98
C MET A 75 23.85 20.12 9.56
N THR A 76 23.26 19.28 10.38
CA THR A 76 23.15 17.83 10.15
C THR A 76 21.75 17.35 10.46
N SER A 77 21.25 16.35 9.73
CA SER A 77 19.99 15.68 10.06
C SER A 77 20.18 14.16 10.20
N SER A 78 19.32 13.59 11.03
CA SER A 78 19.27 12.15 11.32
C SER A 78 17.84 11.71 11.60
N GLU A 79 17.57 10.41 11.49
CA GLU A 79 16.28 9.81 11.87
C GLU A 79 16.13 9.64 13.40
N SER A 80 17.10 10.12 14.18
CA SER A 80 17.02 10.15 15.65
C SER A 80 15.91 11.10 16.14
N ASP A 81 15.10 10.66 17.08
CA ASP A 81 14.04 11.46 17.72
C ASP A 81 14.60 12.49 18.73
N THR A 82 15.76 12.21 19.31
CA THR A 82 16.42 13.06 20.33
C THR A 82 17.27 14.16 19.74
N SER A 83 17.79 13.94 18.51
CA SER A 83 18.65 14.89 17.78
C SER A 83 18.34 14.82 16.29
N SER A 84 17.12 15.25 15.89
CA SER A 84 16.65 15.14 14.52
C SER A 84 17.38 16.07 13.56
N VAL A 85 17.64 17.32 13.98
CA VAL A 85 18.51 18.27 13.27
C VAL A 85 19.40 18.95 14.32
N VAL A 86 20.68 19.12 13.99
CA VAL A 86 21.66 19.78 14.86
C VAL A 86 22.39 20.87 14.09
N PHE A 87 22.43 22.09 14.65
CA PHE A 87 23.27 23.19 14.19
C PHE A 87 24.45 23.31 15.13
N LEU A 88 25.62 23.07 14.64
CA LEU A 88 26.87 23.06 15.37
C LEU A 88 27.82 24.13 14.82
N ASN A 89 28.33 25.03 15.68
CA ASN A 89 29.32 25.97 15.24
C ASN A 89 30.72 25.34 15.18
N LEU A 90 31.44 25.51 14.07
CA LEU A 90 32.77 24.91 13.82
C LEU A 90 33.80 25.27 14.90
N THR A 91 33.68 26.47 15.49
CA THR A 91 34.59 26.95 16.53
C THR A 91 34.24 26.40 17.90
N LEU A 92 33.11 25.68 18.05
CA LEU A 92 32.57 25.15 19.31
C LEU A 92 32.42 26.18 20.43
N ARG A 93 32.28 27.46 20.09
CA ARG A 93 32.13 28.58 21.03
C ARG A 93 30.69 28.79 21.49
N ARG A 94 29.72 28.08 20.85
CA ARG A 94 28.29 28.17 21.17
C ARG A 94 27.75 26.79 21.36
N GLU A 95 26.78 26.67 22.28
CA GLU A 95 26.00 25.44 22.43
C GLU A 95 25.25 25.10 21.12
N PRO A 96 25.16 23.83 20.77
CA PRO A 96 24.44 23.40 19.57
C PRO A 96 22.93 23.65 19.71
N TYR A 97 22.29 24.05 18.63
CA TYR A 97 20.84 24.07 18.56
C TYR A 97 20.37 22.67 18.11
N ILE A 98 19.45 22.09 18.87
CA ILE A 98 18.95 20.72 18.63
C ILE A 98 17.44 20.76 18.47
N TRP A 99 16.95 20.33 17.30
CA TRP A 99 15.55 20.10 17.04
C TRP A 99 15.23 18.63 17.30
N LYS A 100 14.13 18.40 18.04
CA LYS A 100 13.64 17.06 18.37
C LYS A 100 12.31 16.82 17.66
N MET A 101 12.24 15.78 16.86
CA MET A 101 11.04 15.35 16.12
C MET A 101 10.81 13.86 16.35
N LYS A 102 9.56 13.46 16.59
CA LYS A 102 9.20 12.08 16.97
C LYS A 102 9.71 10.97 16.03
N GLN A 103 10.05 11.30 14.80
CA GLN A 103 10.51 10.36 13.78
C GLN A 103 11.77 10.84 13.06
N GLY A 104 12.50 11.73 13.71
CA GLY A 104 13.69 12.33 13.15
C GLY A 104 13.42 13.21 11.93
N ALA A 105 14.49 13.57 11.22
CA ALA A 105 14.46 14.29 9.96
C ALA A 105 15.31 13.56 8.92
N LYS A 106 14.69 13.11 7.84
CA LYS A 106 15.40 12.45 6.74
C LYS A 106 16.15 13.46 5.88
N CYS A 107 15.56 14.61 5.67
CA CYS A 107 16.10 15.70 4.88
C CYS A 107 15.79 17.05 5.51
N PHE A 108 16.60 18.03 5.16
CA PHE A 108 16.36 19.42 5.49
C PHE A 108 17.00 20.34 4.46
N ASP A 109 16.55 21.58 4.39
CA ASP A 109 17.23 22.66 3.70
C ASP A 109 17.17 23.94 4.55
N TYR A 110 18.15 24.81 4.39
CA TYR A 110 18.24 26.05 5.16
C TYR A 110 18.55 27.24 4.26
N SER A 111 17.76 28.29 4.42
CA SER A 111 17.99 29.58 3.76
C SER A 111 18.43 30.62 4.76
N ALA A 112 19.70 31.02 4.70
CA ALA A 112 20.24 32.08 5.56
C ALA A 112 19.57 33.45 5.35
N PRO A 113 19.25 33.90 4.12
CA PRO A 113 18.51 35.15 3.89
C PRO A 113 17.13 35.17 4.53
N LEU A 114 16.40 34.04 4.51
CA LEU A 114 15.07 33.93 5.09
C LEU A 114 15.09 33.52 6.56
N GLN A 115 16.23 33.14 7.11
CA GLN A 115 16.38 32.54 8.45
C GLN A 115 15.41 31.36 8.66
N LEU A 116 15.13 30.66 7.59
CA LEU A 116 14.14 29.60 7.50
C LEU A 116 14.82 28.25 7.28
N MET A 117 14.46 27.27 8.08
CA MET A 117 14.79 25.87 7.86
C MET A 117 13.53 25.11 7.51
N VAL A 118 13.64 24.18 6.58
CA VAL A 118 12.57 23.27 6.18
C VAL A 118 13.04 21.84 6.39
N THR A 119 12.21 21.00 7.00
CA THR A 119 12.51 19.60 7.26
C THR A 119 11.46 18.70 6.68
N GLY A 120 11.85 17.49 6.25
CA GLY A 120 10.98 16.43 5.82
C GLY A 120 11.45 15.08 6.34
N GLY A 121 10.52 14.14 6.49
CA GLY A 121 10.84 12.81 7.02
C GLY A 121 9.69 11.81 6.87
N CYS A 122 9.75 10.77 7.69
CA CYS A 122 8.81 9.65 7.67
C CYS A 122 7.37 10.03 8.04
N ASP A 123 7.17 11.12 8.72
CA ASP A 123 5.87 11.62 9.16
C ASP A 123 5.07 12.37 8.07
N GLN A 124 5.57 12.38 6.82
CA GLN A 124 4.90 12.90 5.63
C GLN A 124 4.60 14.42 5.68
N ALA A 125 5.09 15.12 6.70
CA ALA A 125 4.88 16.56 6.87
C ALA A 125 6.16 17.34 6.55
N VAL A 126 6.03 18.36 5.70
CA VAL A 126 7.09 19.36 5.50
C VAL A 126 6.94 20.41 6.59
N ARG A 127 7.94 20.57 7.47
CA ARG A 127 7.87 21.52 8.57
C ARG A 127 8.80 22.70 8.34
N LEU A 128 8.29 23.88 8.64
CA LEU A 128 9.02 25.14 8.59
C LEU A 128 9.44 25.53 10.00
N TRP A 129 10.69 25.92 10.15
CA TRP A 129 11.30 26.29 11.41
C TRP A 129 12.05 27.60 11.28
N THR A 130 12.03 28.44 12.32
CA THR A 130 12.99 29.50 12.45
C THR A 130 14.26 29.00 13.14
N ARG A 131 15.39 29.61 12.83
CA ARG A 131 16.70 29.20 13.37
C ARG A 131 16.76 29.15 14.91
N PHE A 132 16.02 30.00 15.60
CA PHE A 132 16.14 30.15 17.04
C PHE A 132 15.06 29.42 17.85
N VAL A 133 14.02 28.89 17.21
CA VAL A 133 12.93 28.19 17.90
C VAL A 133 13.00 26.71 17.56
N THR A 134 13.53 25.93 18.50
CA THR A 134 13.73 24.47 18.32
C THR A 134 12.55 23.64 18.81
N THR A 135 11.60 24.25 19.56
CA THR A 135 10.55 23.51 20.27
C THR A 135 9.27 23.31 19.46
N ARG A 136 8.98 24.21 18.52
CA ARG A 136 7.78 24.15 17.68
C ARG A 136 8.05 24.66 16.26
N PRO A 137 7.48 24.04 15.23
CA PRO A 137 7.55 24.56 13.87
C PRO A 137 6.67 25.80 13.72
N VAL A 138 7.04 26.68 12.78
CA VAL A 138 6.24 27.83 12.35
C VAL A 138 4.99 27.36 11.62
N ALA A 139 5.16 26.38 10.75
CA ALA A 139 4.07 25.76 10.00
C ALA A 139 4.39 24.31 9.69
N ALA A 140 3.34 23.52 9.42
CA ALA A 140 3.42 22.17 8.89
C ALA A 140 2.59 22.12 7.60
N LEU A 141 3.26 21.81 6.48
CA LEU A 141 2.64 21.65 5.18
C LEU A 141 2.25 20.19 5.02
N LEU A 142 0.96 19.93 4.98
CA LEU A 142 0.39 18.58 4.92
C LEU A 142 -0.11 18.28 3.51
N GLY A 143 0.07 17.04 3.07
CA GLY A 143 -0.44 16.61 1.78
C GLY A 143 0.32 15.45 1.15
N HIS A 144 1.62 15.28 1.41
CA HIS A 144 2.32 14.07 0.97
C HIS A 144 1.71 12.82 1.61
N CYS A 145 1.65 11.75 0.83
CA CYS A 145 1.09 10.46 1.26
C CYS A 145 2.18 9.42 1.57
N ALA A 146 3.45 9.77 1.35
CA ALA A 146 4.61 8.92 1.61
C ALA A 146 5.74 9.70 2.27
N THR A 147 6.76 8.98 2.76
CA THR A 147 7.97 9.57 3.35
C THR A 147 8.58 10.62 2.44
N ILE A 148 8.89 11.80 2.98
CA ILE A 148 9.57 12.86 2.26
C ILE A 148 11.06 12.51 2.19
N LEU A 149 11.59 12.42 0.97
CA LEU A 149 12.97 12.04 0.69
C LEU A 149 13.88 13.25 0.59
N ASP A 150 13.38 14.36 0.05
CA ASP A 150 14.15 15.58 -0.09
C ASP A 150 13.27 16.84 -0.06
N VAL A 151 13.87 17.96 0.36
CA VAL A 151 13.26 19.29 0.36
C VAL A 151 14.27 20.32 -0.12
N ALA A 152 13.80 21.38 -0.78
CA ALA A 152 14.60 22.50 -1.22
C ALA A 152 13.83 23.82 -1.07
N ILE A 153 14.50 24.86 -0.58
CA ILE A 153 13.96 26.23 -0.48
C ILE A 153 14.42 27.00 -1.70
N TYR A 154 13.52 27.67 -2.38
CA TYR A 154 13.84 28.60 -3.45
C TYR A 154 13.44 30.03 -3.08
N PRO A 155 14.35 30.80 -2.45
CA PRO A 155 14.06 32.12 -1.92
C PRO A 155 13.60 33.17 -2.95
N PRO A 156 14.10 33.19 -4.21
CA PRO A 156 13.76 34.26 -5.16
C PRO A 156 12.27 34.36 -5.49
N VAL A 157 11.53 33.24 -5.45
CA VAL A 157 10.06 33.23 -5.68
C VAL A 157 9.28 32.85 -4.41
N GLY A 158 9.94 32.71 -3.27
CA GLY A 158 9.27 32.36 -2.01
C GLY A 158 8.63 30.98 -2.02
N GLN A 159 9.28 29.99 -2.61
CA GLN A 159 8.74 28.64 -2.75
C GLN A 159 9.57 27.58 -2.03
N ILE A 160 8.90 26.53 -1.60
CA ILE A 160 9.51 25.29 -1.09
C ILE A 160 9.12 24.17 -2.06
N ILE A 161 10.08 23.34 -2.38
CA ILE A 161 9.90 22.15 -3.21
C ILE A 161 10.15 20.95 -2.32
N SER A 162 9.23 19.99 -2.30
CA SER A 162 9.37 18.74 -1.56
C SER A 162 9.12 17.55 -2.47
N TYR A 163 9.84 16.46 -2.21
CA TYR A 163 9.77 15.24 -3.00
C TYR A 163 9.60 14.03 -2.08
N SER A 164 8.62 13.18 -2.37
CA SER A 164 8.29 12.02 -1.55
C SER A 164 8.59 10.69 -2.26
N ARG A 165 8.58 9.62 -1.46
CA ARG A 165 8.94 8.27 -1.89
C ARG A 165 8.03 7.68 -2.98
N ASP A 166 6.79 8.16 -3.07
CA ASP A 166 5.81 7.83 -4.12
C ASP A 166 6.00 8.61 -5.43
N ALA A 167 7.20 9.21 -5.61
CA ALA A 167 7.55 10.02 -6.77
C ALA A 167 6.70 11.29 -6.94
N GLU A 168 6.06 11.76 -5.85
CA GLU A 168 5.29 12.99 -5.87
C GLU A 168 6.16 14.19 -5.47
N LEU A 169 6.20 15.21 -6.34
CA LEU A 169 6.84 16.49 -6.10
C LEU A 169 5.78 17.54 -5.84
N ARG A 170 5.92 18.29 -4.75
CA ARG A 170 5.03 19.40 -4.40
C ARG A 170 5.78 20.71 -4.31
N VAL A 171 5.14 21.77 -4.81
CA VAL A 171 5.62 23.15 -4.70
C VAL A 171 4.69 23.91 -3.77
N TRP A 172 5.25 24.54 -2.75
CA TRP A 172 4.52 25.25 -1.72
C TRP A 172 4.93 26.71 -1.68
N ASP A 173 4.00 27.57 -1.35
CA ASP A 173 4.28 28.98 -1.09
C ASP A 173 4.68 29.17 0.38
N ILE A 174 5.80 29.89 0.60
CA ILE A 174 6.33 30.12 1.96
C ILE A 174 5.42 31.03 2.78
N SER A 175 4.76 32.01 2.14
CA SER A 175 3.96 33.03 2.83
C SER A 175 2.57 32.55 3.19
N THR A 176 1.91 31.82 2.26
CA THR A 176 0.54 31.34 2.44
C THR A 176 0.46 29.91 2.98
N HIS A 177 1.59 29.18 2.95
CA HIS A 177 1.67 27.76 3.32
C HIS A 177 0.79 26.84 2.49
N GLN A 178 0.36 27.30 1.30
CA GLN A 178 -0.51 26.52 0.41
C GLN A 178 0.31 25.75 -0.61
N CYS A 179 -0.21 24.58 -1.00
CA CYS A 179 0.35 23.82 -2.10
C CYS A 179 -0.04 24.48 -3.42
N LEU A 180 0.94 25.02 -4.14
CA LEU A 180 0.75 25.65 -5.44
C LEU A 180 0.63 24.66 -6.57
N LYS A 181 1.39 23.55 -6.51
CA LYS A 181 1.47 22.56 -7.58
C LYS A 181 1.84 21.19 -7.02
N THR A 182 1.21 20.16 -7.55
CA THR A 182 1.56 18.77 -7.30
C THR A 182 1.89 18.11 -8.63
N LEU A 183 3.05 17.46 -8.72
CA LEU A 183 3.56 16.79 -9.91
C LEU A 183 3.94 15.37 -9.54
N ARG A 184 3.48 14.39 -10.29
CA ARG A 184 3.92 13.01 -10.16
C ARG A 184 5.00 12.75 -11.19
N LEU A 185 6.17 12.34 -10.72
CA LEU A 185 7.33 12.08 -11.58
C LEU A 185 7.40 10.59 -11.92
N GLN A 186 7.70 10.29 -13.17
CA GLN A 186 7.94 8.92 -13.62
C GLN A 186 9.45 8.72 -13.81
N PHE A 187 10.00 7.76 -13.09
CA PHE A 187 11.42 7.40 -13.22
C PHE A 187 11.57 6.00 -13.79
N PRO A 188 12.51 5.79 -14.71
CA PRO A 188 12.82 4.45 -15.21
C PRO A 188 13.25 3.47 -14.11
N CYS A 189 13.88 3.98 -13.04
CA CYS A 189 14.30 3.18 -11.88
C CYS A 189 13.16 2.81 -10.93
N LEU A 190 11.99 3.46 -11.05
CA LEU A 190 10.80 3.18 -10.24
C LEU A 190 9.73 2.39 -11.02
N GLN A 191 10.09 1.83 -12.17
CA GLN A 191 9.17 0.99 -12.94
C GLN A 191 8.78 -0.29 -12.17
N PRO A 192 7.53 -0.76 -12.31
CA PRO A 192 7.06 -2.00 -11.71
C PRO A 192 8.00 -3.18 -12.04
N GLY A 193 8.32 -3.99 -11.04
CA GLY A 193 9.19 -5.17 -11.20
C GLY A 193 10.70 -4.92 -11.12
N ARG A 194 11.15 -3.68 -10.93
CA ARG A 194 12.56 -3.40 -10.56
C ARG A 194 12.70 -3.22 -9.06
N ILE A 195 13.65 -3.95 -8.50
CA ILE A 195 14.01 -3.86 -7.08
C ILE A 195 14.68 -2.52 -6.83
N LEU A 196 14.16 -1.76 -5.87
CA LEU A 196 14.84 -0.60 -5.36
C LEU A 196 15.85 -1.03 -4.30
N GLU A 197 17.07 -1.30 -4.71
CA GLU A 197 18.18 -1.43 -3.78
C GLU A 197 18.31 -0.18 -2.91
N HIS A 198 18.77 -0.33 -1.67
CA HIS A 198 19.08 0.82 -0.80
C HIS A 198 20.01 1.79 -1.55
N GLY A 199 19.58 3.06 -1.69
CA GLY A 199 20.34 4.09 -2.38
C GLY A 199 19.87 4.43 -3.80
N ASN A 200 18.90 3.74 -4.38
CA ASN A 200 18.42 4.01 -5.74
C ASN A 200 17.28 5.05 -5.81
N PHE A 201 16.89 5.66 -4.69
CA PHE A 201 15.87 6.70 -4.71
C PHE A 201 16.40 7.99 -5.31
N PRO A 202 15.60 8.68 -6.16
CA PRO A 202 15.95 9.98 -6.68
C PRO A 202 16.19 10.99 -5.56
N PHE A 203 17.17 11.86 -5.75
CA PHE A 203 17.43 13.02 -4.91
C PHE A 203 17.19 14.30 -5.69
N LEU A 204 16.83 15.38 -5.00
CA LEU A 204 16.62 16.70 -5.57
C LEU A 204 17.88 17.55 -5.43
N LEU A 205 18.23 18.24 -6.49
CA LEU A 205 19.23 19.30 -6.46
C LEU A 205 18.67 20.53 -7.15
N LEU A 206 18.46 21.60 -6.38
CA LEU A 206 18.08 22.89 -6.94
C LEU A 206 19.32 23.58 -7.51
N SER A 207 19.35 23.77 -8.82
CA SER A 207 20.42 24.49 -9.51
C SER A 207 20.00 25.93 -9.78
N PRO A 208 20.88 26.93 -9.55
CA PRO A 208 20.58 28.30 -9.91
C PRO A 208 20.30 28.44 -11.41
N PRO A 209 19.56 29.47 -11.84
CA PRO A 209 19.29 29.70 -13.26
C PRO A 209 20.58 29.91 -14.03
N LEU A 210 20.64 29.41 -15.26
CA LEU A 210 21.75 29.63 -16.17
C LEU A 210 21.76 31.10 -16.67
N PRO A 211 22.91 31.61 -17.11
CA PRO A 211 22.98 32.95 -17.70
C PRO A 211 21.95 33.13 -18.82
N GLY A 212 21.02 34.07 -18.65
CA GLY A 212 19.92 34.34 -19.59
C GLY A 212 18.58 33.66 -19.25
N GLU A 213 18.51 32.80 -18.25
CA GLU A 213 17.28 32.19 -17.74
C GLU A 213 16.85 32.85 -16.42
N THR A 214 15.53 33.03 -16.25
CA THR A 214 14.96 33.67 -15.04
C THR A 214 14.52 32.66 -13.99
N GLN A 215 14.47 31.38 -14.34
CA GLN A 215 13.96 30.34 -13.45
C GLN A 215 15.03 29.29 -13.11
N PRO A 216 14.98 28.73 -11.89
CA PRO A 216 15.90 27.69 -11.48
C PRO A 216 15.58 26.39 -12.19
N HIS A 217 16.56 25.53 -12.25
CA HIS A 217 16.40 24.17 -12.69
C HIS A 217 16.36 23.23 -11.50
N LEU A 218 15.37 22.36 -11.50
CA LEU A 218 15.35 21.25 -10.57
C LEU A 218 15.99 20.05 -11.23
N VAL A 219 17.10 19.60 -10.69
CA VAL A 219 17.78 18.40 -11.12
C VAL A 219 17.35 17.26 -10.22
N VAL A 220 16.86 16.17 -10.82
CA VAL A 220 16.49 14.95 -10.11
C VAL A 220 17.41 13.84 -10.58
N GLY A 221 18.09 13.19 -9.64
CA GLY A 221 19.06 12.15 -9.94
C GLY A 221 18.86 10.89 -9.13
N CYS A 222 19.15 9.74 -9.72
CA CYS A 222 19.30 8.46 -9.06
C CYS A 222 20.51 7.74 -9.68
N LYS A 223 20.85 6.55 -9.19
CA LYS A 223 22.08 5.82 -9.56
C LYS A 223 22.38 5.81 -11.06
N ASP A 224 21.37 5.59 -11.90
CA ASP A 224 21.54 5.38 -13.35
C ASP A 224 20.85 6.47 -14.20
N TYR A 225 20.41 7.57 -13.57
CA TYR A 225 19.56 8.52 -14.24
C TYR A 225 19.68 9.94 -13.69
N LEU A 226 19.78 10.93 -14.58
CA LEU A 226 19.77 12.34 -14.25
C LEU A 226 18.77 13.07 -15.14
N ALA A 227 17.84 13.79 -14.54
CA ALA A 227 16.84 14.60 -15.25
C ALA A 227 16.88 16.05 -14.78
N ARG A 228 16.67 16.95 -15.72
CA ARG A 228 16.46 18.38 -15.46
C ARG A 228 15.01 18.72 -15.71
N LEU A 229 14.35 19.30 -14.71
CA LEU A 229 12.96 19.70 -14.76
C LEU A 229 12.85 21.22 -14.80
N HIS A 230 12.02 21.74 -15.70
CA HIS A 230 11.66 23.15 -15.74
C HIS A 230 10.36 23.39 -14.96
N LEU A 231 10.41 24.25 -13.96
CA LEU A 231 9.24 24.69 -13.21
C LEU A 231 8.66 25.93 -13.92
N ALA A 232 7.95 25.73 -15.05
CA ALA A 232 7.36 26.85 -15.79
C ALA A 232 6.27 27.55 -14.96
N GLU A 233 6.30 28.89 -14.90
CA GLU A 233 5.19 29.68 -14.36
C GLU A 233 3.97 29.55 -15.27
N SER A 234 2.83 29.21 -14.70
CA SER A 234 1.54 29.35 -15.37
C SER A 234 1.26 30.85 -15.53
N ARG A 235 1.46 31.42 -16.70
CA ARG A 235 1.00 32.78 -17.04
C ARG A 235 -0.52 32.84 -16.80
N LYS A 236 -0.96 33.58 -15.78
CA LYS A 236 -2.34 34.00 -15.62
C LYS A 236 -2.73 34.85 -16.84
N GLY A 237 -3.39 34.27 -17.80
CA GLY A 237 -3.92 34.97 -18.97
C GLY A 237 -4.90 34.09 -19.73
N ARG A 238 -6.18 34.35 -19.48
CA ARG A 238 -7.34 34.03 -20.32
C ARG A 238 -7.29 32.72 -21.13
N GLY A 239 -8.07 31.74 -20.67
CA GLY A 239 -8.82 30.85 -21.58
C GLY A 239 -8.00 30.07 -22.60
N GLY A 240 -6.97 29.38 -22.18
CA GLY A 240 -6.32 28.37 -22.97
C GLY A 240 -6.09 27.19 -22.07
N TRP A 241 -6.85 26.15 -22.24
CA TRP A 241 -6.54 24.84 -21.74
C TRP A 241 -5.19 24.48 -22.37
N LEU A 242 -4.10 24.65 -21.61
CA LEU A 242 -2.91 23.87 -21.89
C LEU A 242 -3.38 22.44 -21.78
N THR A 243 -3.53 21.79 -22.89
CA THR A 243 -3.50 20.36 -22.98
C THR A 243 -2.23 19.92 -22.28
N ASN A 244 -2.33 19.65 -20.96
CA ASN A 244 -1.59 18.57 -20.41
C ASN A 244 -1.88 17.43 -21.39
N GLU A 245 -0.88 16.94 -22.06
CA GLU A 245 -0.86 15.54 -22.36
C GLU A 245 -0.81 14.85 -20.99
N GLN A 246 -1.93 14.86 -20.29
CA GLN A 246 -2.32 13.81 -19.40
C GLN A 246 -2.37 12.58 -20.32
N ARG A 247 -1.22 11.94 -20.47
CA ARG A 247 -1.27 10.51 -20.75
C ARG A 247 -2.07 9.94 -19.62
N GLU A 248 -3.31 9.63 -19.95
CA GLU A 248 -4.20 8.79 -19.22
C GLU A 248 -3.36 7.70 -18.56
N PHE A 249 -3.24 7.78 -17.25
CA PHE A 249 -3.05 6.57 -16.49
C PHE A 249 -4.38 5.84 -16.65
N GLY A 250 -4.49 5.10 -17.72
CA GLY A 250 -5.41 3.99 -17.74
C GLY A 250 -5.18 3.21 -16.44
N PRO A 251 -6.18 2.50 -15.91
CA PRO A 251 -6.04 1.70 -14.71
C PRO A 251 -4.71 0.97 -14.82
N GLU A 252 -3.92 0.95 -13.72
CA GLU A 252 -2.58 0.30 -13.69
C GLU A 252 -2.74 -1.13 -14.23
N ILE A 253 -2.71 -1.24 -15.55
CA ILE A 253 -2.96 -2.47 -16.29
C ILE A 253 -1.74 -3.33 -16.04
N GLY A 254 -1.87 -4.27 -15.10
CA GLY A 254 -0.89 -5.30 -14.92
C GLY A 254 -0.51 -5.70 -13.50
N MET A 255 -0.95 -4.99 -12.46
CA MET A 255 -0.66 -5.41 -11.08
C MET A 255 -1.81 -6.25 -10.53
N VAL A 256 -1.57 -7.55 -10.37
CA VAL A 256 -2.53 -8.46 -9.77
C VAL A 256 -2.83 -8.03 -8.34
N LEU A 257 -4.10 -7.81 -8.01
CA LEU A 257 -4.56 -7.63 -6.64
C LEU A 257 -4.61 -9.00 -5.94
N SER A 258 -4.00 -9.07 -4.76
CA SER A 258 -4.00 -10.28 -3.94
C SER A 258 -5.12 -10.27 -2.91
N CYS A 259 -5.42 -9.10 -2.36
CA CYS A 259 -6.43 -8.95 -1.31
C CYS A 259 -6.90 -7.50 -1.17
N ALA A 260 -8.10 -7.32 -0.64
CA ALA A 260 -8.61 -6.02 -0.22
C ALA A 260 -9.41 -6.17 1.09
N LEU A 261 -9.49 -5.10 1.87
CA LEU A 261 -10.28 -5.04 3.09
C LEU A 261 -10.74 -3.60 3.37
N TYR A 262 -11.82 -3.49 4.13
CA TYR A 262 -12.36 -2.22 4.58
C TYR A 262 -12.01 -1.93 6.04
N ASN A 263 -11.63 -0.71 6.33
CA ASN A 263 -11.42 -0.21 7.67
C ASN A 263 -12.59 0.69 8.09
N PRO A 264 -13.51 0.23 8.92
CA PRO A 264 -14.71 1.00 9.30
C PRO A 264 -14.37 2.20 10.19
N THR A 265 -13.32 2.11 11.00
CA THR A 265 -12.91 3.19 11.90
C THR A 265 -12.32 4.40 11.15
N LEU A 266 -11.53 4.15 10.12
CA LEU A 266 -10.90 5.20 9.31
C LEU A 266 -11.67 5.51 8.02
N ARG A 267 -12.72 4.75 7.72
CA ARG A 267 -13.50 4.80 6.45
C ARG A 267 -12.59 4.69 5.23
N GLN A 268 -11.67 3.73 5.28
CA GLN A 268 -10.67 3.52 4.24
C GLN A 268 -10.73 2.10 3.69
N VAL A 269 -10.54 1.98 2.39
CA VAL A 269 -10.28 0.70 1.75
C VAL A 269 -8.78 0.50 1.65
N VAL A 270 -8.31 -0.70 1.93
CA VAL A 270 -6.90 -1.10 1.81
C VAL A 270 -6.80 -2.17 0.73
N THR A 271 -5.98 -1.94 -0.28
CA THR A 271 -5.70 -2.91 -1.34
C THR A 271 -4.26 -3.37 -1.26
N GLY A 272 -4.05 -4.67 -1.38
CA GLY A 272 -2.74 -5.31 -1.43
C GLY A 272 -2.48 -5.92 -2.80
N HIS A 273 -1.29 -5.71 -3.32
CA HIS A 273 -0.89 -6.13 -4.66
C HIS A 273 0.24 -7.17 -4.62
N ALA A 274 0.32 -8.00 -5.66
CA ALA A 274 1.33 -9.04 -5.78
C ALA A 274 2.77 -8.50 -5.79
N ASP A 275 2.99 -7.24 -6.21
CA ASP A 275 4.29 -6.55 -6.15
C ASP A 275 4.68 -6.10 -4.73
N SER A 276 3.95 -6.56 -3.73
CA SER A 276 4.18 -6.15 -2.33
C SER A 276 3.85 -4.68 -2.04
N SER A 277 3.08 -4.01 -2.86
CA SER A 277 2.55 -2.68 -2.56
C SER A 277 1.20 -2.76 -1.83
N VAL A 278 0.97 -1.81 -0.93
CA VAL A 278 -0.30 -1.64 -0.21
C VAL A 278 -0.77 -0.22 -0.41
N SER A 279 -2.00 -0.04 -0.89
CA SER A 279 -2.61 1.28 -1.09
C SER A 279 -3.81 1.48 -0.17
N LEU A 280 -3.92 2.65 0.42
CA LEU A 280 -5.04 3.06 1.27
C LEU A 280 -5.86 4.11 0.54
N TRP A 281 -7.16 3.90 0.48
CA TRP A 281 -8.10 4.71 -0.27
C TRP A 281 -9.21 5.23 0.64
N ASP A 282 -9.63 6.43 0.41
CA ASP A 282 -10.82 6.99 1.04
C ASP A 282 -12.07 6.39 0.38
N VAL A 283 -12.95 5.76 1.14
CA VAL A 283 -14.12 5.07 0.58
C VAL A 283 -15.17 6.03 0.02
N GLU A 284 -15.26 7.25 0.56
CA GLU A 284 -16.26 8.23 0.16
C GLU A 284 -15.94 8.90 -1.19
N THR A 285 -14.64 9.01 -1.51
CA THR A 285 -14.16 9.78 -2.68
C THR A 285 -13.34 8.96 -3.67
N GLY A 286 -12.92 7.75 -3.32
CA GLY A 286 -11.99 6.93 -4.11
C GLY A 286 -10.55 7.44 -4.14
N ARG A 287 -10.25 8.51 -3.41
CA ARG A 287 -8.92 9.12 -3.42
C ARG A 287 -7.92 8.27 -2.62
N ARG A 288 -6.73 8.06 -3.21
CA ARG A 288 -5.64 7.40 -2.50
C ARG A 288 -5.08 8.31 -1.39
N ARG A 289 -5.06 7.80 -0.16
CA ARG A 289 -4.57 8.50 1.04
C ARG A 289 -3.11 8.19 1.33
N LEU A 290 -2.72 6.93 1.18
CA LEU A 290 -1.38 6.43 1.53
C LEU A 290 -1.02 5.28 0.61
N GLN A 291 0.27 5.11 0.33
CA GLN A 291 0.81 3.93 -0.35
C GLN A 291 2.07 3.45 0.37
N ILE A 292 2.12 2.16 0.70
CA ILE A 292 3.29 1.49 1.25
C ILE A 292 3.89 0.68 0.10
N LEU A 293 5.10 1.01 -0.32
CA LEU A 293 5.81 0.30 -1.37
C LEU A 293 6.75 -0.74 -0.75
N ASN A 294 6.93 -1.87 -1.45
CA ASN A 294 7.85 -2.93 -1.05
C ASN A 294 7.63 -3.40 0.40
N ALA A 295 6.37 -3.61 0.79
CA ALA A 295 6.03 -4.03 2.15
C ALA A 295 6.81 -5.28 2.57
N HIS A 296 7.00 -6.24 1.68
CA HIS A 296 7.77 -7.47 1.88
C HIS A 296 8.97 -7.61 0.94
N GLY A 297 9.46 -6.50 0.33
CA GLY A 297 10.52 -6.52 -0.65
C GLY A 297 10.01 -7.03 -2.00
N GLU A 298 10.64 -8.06 -2.54
CA GLU A 298 10.27 -8.70 -3.82
C GLU A 298 9.20 -9.77 -3.69
N ASP A 299 8.90 -10.17 -2.44
CA ASP A 299 7.99 -11.27 -2.20
C ASP A 299 6.54 -10.84 -2.32
N GLU A 300 5.75 -11.68 -2.95
CA GLU A 300 4.33 -11.45 -3.19
C GLU A 300 3.54 -11.33 -1.89
N LEU A 301 2.75 -10.26 -1.78
CA LEU A 301 1.77 -10.06 -0.71
C LEU A 301 0.57 -10.98 -0.97
N LEU A 302 0.22 -11.84 -0.01
CA LEU A 302 -0.87 -12.79 -0.19
C LEU A 302 -2.10 -12.46 0.63
N CYS A 303 -1.93 -11.95 1.84
CA CYS A 303 -3.06 -11.72 2.75
C CYS A 303 -2.84 -10.51 3.66
N MET A 304 -3.95 -9.97 4.12
CA MET A 304 -3.99 -8.85 5.06
C MET A 304 -5.11 -9.03 6.08
N THR A 305 -4.93 -8.42 7.25
CA THR A 305 -5.97 -8.28 8.27
C THR A 305 -5.75 -7.00 9.09
N LEU A 306 -6.80 -6.51 9.74
CA LEU A 306 -6.71 -5.40 10.69
C LEU A 306 -6.54 -5.94 12.12
N ASP A 307 -5.92 -5.13 12.98
CA ASP A 307 -5.94 -5.38 14.41
C ASP A 307 -7.33 -5.09 15.01
N SER A 308 -7.57 -5.48 16.27
CA SER A 308 -8.86 -5.28 16.94
C SER A 308 -9.25 -3.81 17.12
N THR A 309 -8.28 -2.88 17.00
CA THR A 309 -8.50 -1.42 17.10
C THR A 309 -8.71 -0.75 15.73
N HIS A 310 -8.53 -1.50 14.63
CA HIS A 310 -8.56 -1.00 13.25
C HIS A 310 -7.53 0.12 12.95
N ARG A 311 -6.47 0.23 13.76
CA ARG A 311 -5.41 1.23 13.59
C ARG A 311 -4.14 0.67 12.97
N ARG A 312 -4.00 -0.66 13.01
CA ARG A 312 -2.83 -1.37 12.49
C ARG A 312 -3.26 -2.35 11.40
N LEU A 313 -2.47 -2.40 10.35
CA LEU A 313 -2.60 -3.38 9.28
C LEU A 313 -1.56 -4.48 9.51
N VAL A 314 -1.96 -5.71 9.37
CA VAL A 314 -1.05 -6.86 9.34
C VAL A 314 -1.03 -7.44 7.94
N THR A 315 0.16 -7.67 7.41
CA THR A 315 0.38 -8.20 6.07
C THR A 315 1.18 -9.49 6.12
N GLY A 316 0.83 -10.46 5.29
CA GLY A 316 1.53 -11.74 5.14
C GLY A 316 1.95 -11.97 3.69
N ALA A 317 3.14 -12.52 3.50
CA ALA A 317 3.76 -12.72 2.19
C ALA A 317 4.09 -14.19 1.89
N ARG A 318 4.41 -14.45 0.62
CA ARG A 318 4.75 -15.78 0.10
C ARG A 318 5.97 -16.39 0.78
N ASN A 319 6.95 -15.59 1.17
CA ASN A 319 8.16 -16.06 1.86
C ASN A 319 7.98 -16.33 3.37
N GLY A 320 6.76 -16.31 3.89
CA GLY A 320 6.47 -16.54 5.31
C GLY A 320 6.62 -15.32 6.20
N THR A 321 7.03 -14.16 5.68
CA THR A 321 7.18 -12.95 6.49
C THR A 321 5.83 -12.32 6.80
N ILE A 322 5.68 -11.87 8.05
CA ILE A 322 4.51 -11.14 8.53
C ILE A 322 4.97 -9.83 9.15
N LYS A 323 4.32 -8.72 8.80
CA LYS A 323 4.64 -7.38 9.30
C LYS A 323 3.40 -6.64 9.75
N VAL A 324 3.57 -5.73 10.71
CA VAL A 324 2.51 -4.86 11.23
C VAL A 324 2.83 -3.41 10.88
N TRP A 325 1.84 -2.70 10.36
CA TRP A 325 1.96 -1.34 9.84
C TRP A 325 1.01 -0.40 10.56
N ASN A 326 1.44 0.81 10.78
CA ASN A 326 0.56 1.89 11.23
C ASN A 326 -0.17 2.48 10.01
N LEU A 327 -1.50 2.42 10.00
CA LEU A 327 -2.33 2.90 8.89
C LEU A 327 -2.31 4.42 8.71
N LEU A 328 -1.93 5.19 9.74
CA LEU A 328 -1.90 6.65 9.64
C LEU A 328 -0.66 7.18 8.89
N ASN A 329 0.46 6.45 8.96
CA ASN A 329 1.73 6.94 8.45
C ASN A 329 2.54 5.90 7.64
N GLY A 330 2.04 4.68 7.49
CA GLY A 330 2.70 3.62 6.72
C GLY A 330 3.97 3.06 7.35
N LEU A 331 4.25 3.36 8.62
CA LEU A 331 5.46 2.84 9.28
C LEU A 331 5.28 1.38 9.69
N ASN A 332 6.34 0.59 9.49
CA ASN A 332 6.43 -0.75 10.03
C ASN A 332 6.61 -0.69 11.55
N LEU A 333 5.67 -1.26 12.29
CA LEU A 333 5.68 -1.29 13.75
C LEU A 333 6.35 -2.56 14.28
N HIS A 334 6.02 -3.71 13.69
CA HIS A 334 6.52 -5.00 14.13
C HIS A 334 6.81 -5.93 12.94
N LYS A 335 7.79 -6.80 13.13
CA LYS A 335 8.10 -7.95 12.26
C LYS A 335 7.91 -9.20 13.09
N MET A 336 7.14 -10.15 12.57
CA MET A 336 6.92 -11.42 13.24
C MET A 336 8.10 -12.35 12.97
N GLU A 337 8.46 -13.14 13.97
CA GLU A 337 9.42 -14.23 13.81
C GLU A 337 8.88 -15.24 12.80
N PRO A 338 9.55 -15.49 11.67
CA PRO A 338 9.10 -16.47 10.70
C PRO A 338 9.27 -17.88 11.30
N VAL A 339 8.18 -18.68 11.26
CA VAL A 339 8.20 -20.07 11.73
C VAL A 339 8.75 -21.00 10.65
N SER A 340 8.52 -20.66 9.41
CA SER A 340 9.03 -21.36 8.22
C SER A 340 9.11 -20.39 7.05
N ASN A 341 9.91 -20.72 6.04
CA ASN A 341 9.93 -19.99 4.76
C ASN A 341 8.77 -20.43 3.85
N SER A 342 7.61 -20.75 4.44
CA SER A 342 6.42 -21.23 3.74
C SER A 342 5.39 -20.11 3.63
N GLU A 343 4.59 -20.13 2.58
CA GLU A 343 3.56 -19.12 2.31
C GLU A 343 2.59 -18.93 3.48
N VAL A 344 2.29 -17.66 3.79
CA VAL A 344 1.22 -17.26 4.71
C VAL A 344 -0.04 -17.01 3.89
N THR A 345 -0.97 -17.94 3.92
CA THR A 345 -2.18 -17.88 3.09
C THR A 345 -3.26 -16.97 3.67
N LYS A 346 -3.43 -16.98 5.00
CA LYS A 346 -4.43 -16.15 5.69
C LYS A 346 -3.96 -15.72 7.08
N LEU A 347 -4.49 -14.57 7.48
CA LEU A 347 -4.29 -13.96 8.78
C LEU A 347 -5.64 -13.64 9.41
N THR A 348 -5.76 -13.76 10.73
CA THR A 348 -6.90 -13.24 11.49
C THR A 348 -6.44 -12.70 12.84
N CYS A 349 -6.98 -11.57 13.25
CA CYS A 349 -6.65 -10.95 14.52
C CYS A 349 -7.78 -11.19 15.53
N LEU A 350 -7.45 -11.71 16.70
CA LEU A 350 -8.38 -11.93 17.80
C LEU A 350 -8.63 -10.62 18.57
N HIS A 351 -9.70 -10.57 19.36
CA HIS A 351 -10.06 -9.37 20.13
C HIS A 351 -9.01 -8.89 21.14
N ASP A 352 -8.19 -9.80 21.65
CA ASP A 352 -7.11 -9.52 22.61
C ASP A 352 -5.79 -9.10 21.92
N ASN A 353 -5.85 -8.69 20.65
CA ASN A 353 -4.68 -8.37 19.80
C ASN A 353 -3.69 -9.54 19.63
N LYS A 354 -4.16 -10.76 19.73
CA LYS A 354 -3.42 -11.93 19.26
C LYS A 354 -3.69 -12.17 17.79
N LEU A 355 -2.64 -12.30 17.02
CA LEU A 355 -2.67 -12.59 15.61
C LEU A 355 -2.52 -14.09 15.40
N LEU A 356 -3.41 -14.68 14.61
CA LEU A 356 -3.27 -16.04 14.12
C LEU A 356 -2.85 -16.01 12.65
N ALA A 357 -1.82 -16.80 12.34
CA ALA A 357 -1.31 -16.98 10.98
C ALA A 357 -1.40 -18.45 10.59
N VAL A 358 -1.84 -18.70 9.38
CA VAL A 358 -1.95 -20.03 8.78
C VAL A 358 -1.37 -20.05 7.38
N GLY A 359 -0.98 -21.21 6.88
CA GLY A 359 -0.43 -21.36 5.54
C GLY A 359 0.13 -22.75 5.27
N TRP A 360 1.13 -22.82 4.41
CA TRP A 360 1.79 -24.05 3.98
C TRP A 360 2.61 -24.74 5.08
N SER A 361 2.76 -24.10 6.22
CA SER A 361 3.34 -24.74 7.40
C SER A 361 2.44 -25.81 8.03
N GLN A 362 1.17 -25.91 7.60
CA GLN A 362 0.15 -26.82 8.14
C GLN A 362 -0.10 -26.62 9.64
N ARG A 363 0.24 -25.46 10.18
CA ARG A 363 0.12 -25.11 11.59
C ARG A 363 -0.59 -23.79 11.79
N ILE A 364 -1.20 -23.64 12.94
CA ILE A 364 -1.67 -22.34 13.44
C ILE A 364 -0.55 -21.75 14.29
N VAL A 365 -0.08 -20.57 13.92
CA VAL A 365 0.94 -19.83 14.65
C VAL A 365 0.30 -18.59 15.25
N GLN A 366 0.56 -18.32 16.51
CA GLN A 366 0.03 -17.17 17.22
C GLN A 366 1.14 -16.16 17.51
N TYR A 367 0.81 -14.88 17.47
CA TYR A 367 1.68 -13.78 17.86
C TYR A 367 0.92 -12.80 18.74
N ASP A 368 1.53 -12.30 19.80
CA ASP A 368 0.96 -11.26 20.64
C ASP A 368 1.44 -9.88 20.16
N ILE A 369 0.57 -9.16 19.45
CA ILE A 369 0.84 -7.81 18.95
C ILE A 369 0.40 -6.71 19.91
N GLY A 370 -0.31 -7.06 20.99
CA GLY A 370 -0.81 -6.10 21.99
C GLY A 370 0.26 -5.75 23.03
N ALA A 371 1.01 -6.73 23.50
CA ALA A 371 2.04 -6.56 24.51
C ALA A 371 3.42 -6.21 23.92
N ALA A 372 3.61 -6.37 22.61
CA ALA A 372 4.89 -6.17 21.95
C ALA A 372 5.35 -4.72 22.01
N LYS A 373 6.50 -4.48 22.66
CA LYS A 373 7.22 -3.19 22.64
C LYS A 373 8.37 -3.20 21.63
N ASP A 374 8.82 -4.38 21.25
CA ASP A 374 9.97 -4.59 20.38
C ASP A 374 9.57 -4.68 18.92
N LEU A 375 10.50 -4.37 18.03
CA LEU A 375 10.30 -4.49 16.58
C LEU A 375 10.04 -5.96 16.18
N TYR A 376 10.67 -6.93 16.86
CA TYR A 376 10.54 -8.36 16.59
C TYR A 376 9.63 -9.04 17.61
N VAL A 377 8.56 -9.68 17.12
CA VAL A 377 7.58 -10.43 17.92
C VAL A 377 7.80 -11.91 17.72
N ARG A 378 7.96 -12.63 18.83
CA ARG A 378 8.20 -14.09 18.82
C ARG A 378 6.93 -14.85 18.48
N ALA A 379 7.12 -15.99 17.82
CA ALA A 379 6.06 -16.94 17.51
C ALA A 379 5.66 -17.74 18.76
N ASP A 380 4.36 -17.82 19.01
CA ASP A 380 3.77 -18.72 20.00
C ASP A 380 3.20 -19.96 19.31
N MET A 381 3.79 -21.11 19.63
CA MET A 381 3.43 -22.42 19.06
C MET A 381 2.53 -23.23 20.00
N SER A 382 1.80 -22.57 20.90
CA SER A 382 0.93 -23.20 21.90
C SER A 382 -0.27 -23.96 21.30
N TRP A 383 -0.68 -23.63 20.08
CA TRP A 383 -1.76 -24.32 19.39
C TRP A 383 -1.44 -25.78 19.10
N LYS A 384 -2.34 -26.67 19.52
CA LYS A 384 -2.21 -28.12 19.34
C LYS A 384 -2.54 -28.55 17.90
N SER A 385 -1.99 -27.81 16.93
CA SER A 385 -2.29 -27.97 15.50
C SER A 385 -1.32 -28.91 14.76
N GLY A 386 -0.21 -29.29 15.39
CA GLY A 386 0.77 -30.16 14.74
C GLY A 386 0.22 -31.55 14.40
N GLY A 387 0.17 -31.86 13.10
CA GLY A 387 -0.29 -33.17 12.60
C GLY A 387 -1.83 -33.34 12.53
N VAL A 388 -2.61 -32.30 12.83
CA VAL A 388 -4.08 -32.31 12.66
C VAL A 388 -4.40 -32.11 11.19
N HIS A 389 -3.99 -31.00 10.58
CA HIS A 389 -4.05 -30.84 9.13
C HIS A 389 -2.90 -31.61 8.47
N ARG A 390 -3.23 -32.35 7.41
CA ARG A 390 -2.26 -33.13 6.60
C ARG A 390 -1.85 -32.42 5.32
N SER A 391 -2.54 -31.34 4.99
CA SER A 391 -2.29 -30.51 3.83
C SER A 391 -2.25 -29.03 4.20
N ASP A 392 -1.90 -28.19 3.22
CA ASP A 392 -1.73 -26.76 3.41
C ASP A 392 -3.04 -26.09 3.82
N ILE A 393 -2.99 -25.20 4.82
CA ILE A 393 -4.16 -24.47 5.29
C ILE A 393 -4.39 -23.26 4.39
N LEU A 394 -5.56 -23.18 3.77
CA LEU A 394 -5.90 -22.14 2.79
C LEU A 394 -6.74 -21.00 3.38
N ALA A 395 -7.58 -21.29 4.39
CA ALA A 395 -8.49 -20.32 4.97
C ALA A 395 -8.53 -20.42 6.49
N VAL A 396 -8.77 -19.28 7.15
CA VAL A 396 -9.04 -19.17 8.59
C VAL A 396 -10.08 -18.10 8.83
N CYS A 397 -11.01 -18.37 9.73
CA CYS A 397 -11.97 -17.39 10.23
C CYS A 397 -12.27 -17.65 11.71
N GLN A 398 -12.77 -16.63 12.41
CA GLN A 398 -13.07 -16.70 13.85
C GLN A 398 -14.53 -16.41 14.14
N CYS A 399 -15.04 -16.98 15.21
CA CYS A 399 -16.34 -16.67 15.79
C CYS A 399 -16.18 -16.35 17.28
N PRO A 400 -15.98 -15.08 17.66
CA PRO A 400 -15.84 -14.65 19.05
C PRO A 400 -17.02 -15.02 19.93
N ALA A 401 -18.25 -14.95 19.38
CA ALA A 401 -19.48 -15.29 20.10
C ALA A 401 -19.53 -16.74 20.58
N LEU A 402 -18.85 -17.66 19.91
CA LEU A 402 -18.75 -19.08 20.27
C LEU A 402 -17.37 -19.45 20.85
N GLY A 403 -16.40 -18.54 20.86
CA GLY A 403 -15.04 -18.82 21.31
C GLY A 403 -14.31 -19.83 20.44
N VAL A 404 -14.56 -19.83 19.13
CA VAL A 404 -13.97 -20.81 18.18
C VAL A 404 -13.28 -20.15 16.99
N VAL A 405 -12.36 -20.88 16.40
CA VAL A 405 -11.71 -20.59 15.12
C VAL A 405 -11.97 -21.76 14.18
N ALA A 406 -12.18 -21.50 12.91
CA ALA A 406 -12.23 -22.51 11.86
C ALA A 406 -11.03 -22.35 10.93
N THR A 407 -10.42 -23.46 10.55
CA THR A 407 -9.39 -23.55 9.51
C THR A 407 -9.79 -24.54 8.45
N ALA A 408 -9.41 -24.28 7.21
CA ALA A 408 -9.67 -25.20 6.09
C ALA A 408 -8.42 -25.44 5.27
N SER A 409 -8.28 -26.67 4.78
CA SER A 409 -7.08 -27.13 4.10
C SER A 409 -7.32 -27.57 2.65
N HIS A 410 -6.22 -27.75 1.93
CA HIS A 410 -6.23 -28.13 0.52
C HIS A 410 -6.82 -29.53 0.26
N ASP A 411 -6.80 -30.43 1.24
CA ASP A 411 -7.43 -31.75 1.18
C ASP A 411 -8.92 -31.74 1.52
N GLY A 412 -9.54 -30.55 1.61
CA GLY A 412 -10.96 -30.37 1.81
C GLY A 412 -11.45 -30.54 3.25
N GLU A 413 -10.53 -30.67 4.21
CA GLU A 413 -10.86 -30.78 5.62
C GLU A 413 -11.10 -29.38 6.24
N VAL A 414 -12.15 -29.26 7.05
CA VAL A 414 -12.44 -28.07 7.89
C VAL A 414 -12.35 -28.49 9.35
N VAL A 415 -11.51 -27.82 10.12
CA VAL A 415 -11.31 -28.08 11.54
C VAL A 415 -11.77 -26.89 12.37
N ILE A 416 -12.59 -27.17 13.38
CA ILE A 416 -13.02 -26.17 14.37
C ILE A 416 -12.14 -26.31 15.60
N TRP A 417 -11.61 -25.20 16.06
CA TRP A 417 -10.73 -25.09 17.22
C TRP A 417 -11.38 -24.29 18.31
N ARG A 418 -11.17 -24.70 19.56
CA ARG A 418 -11.60 -23.93 20.72
C ARG A 418 -10.49 -22.94 21.10
N LEU A 419 -10.82 -21.64 21.17
CA LEU A 419 -9.84 -20.57 21.52
C LEU A 419 -9.22 -20.79 22.90
N GLU A 420 -10.02 -21.21 23.88
CA GLU A 420 -9.60 -21.35 25.27
C GLU A 420 -8.57 -22.48 25.47
N THR A 421 -8.75 -23.63 24.82
CA THR A 421 -7.90 -24.81 24.94
C THR A 421 -6.85 -24.93 23.84
N GLN A 422 -6.97 -24.12 22.78
CA GLN A 422 -6.15 -24.13 21.57
C GLN A 422 -6.05 -25.53 20.92
N GLY A 423 -7.09 -26.34 21.10
CA GLY A 423 -7.19 -27.69 20.58
C GLY A 423 -8.34 -27.88 19.62
N PRO A 424 -8.28 -28.94 18.77
CA PRO A 424 -9.35 -29.26 17.83
C PRO A 424 -10.62 -29.66 18.60
N LEU A 425 -11.77 -29.23 18.10
CA LEU A 425 -13.10 -29.52 18.66
C LEU A 425 -13.91 -30.42 17.72
N LEU A 426 -13.98 -30.07 16.43
CA LEU A 426 -14.76 -30.77 15.41
C LEU A 426 -13.99 -30.81 14.11
N HIS A 427 -14.23 -31.87 13.33
CA HIS A 427 -13.72 -32.04 11.98
C HIS A 427 -14.88 -32.20 11.01
N PHE A 428 -14.88 -31.44 9.94
CA PHE A 428 -15.85 -31.53 8.84
C PHE A 428 -15.11 -31.88 7.55
N GLN A 429 -15.65 -32.83 6.81
CA GLN A 429 -15.18 -33.16 5.51
C GLN A 429 -16.39 -33.52 4.64
N ARG A 430 -16.43 -32.99 3.44
CA ARG A 430 -17.45 -33.33 2.46
C ARG A 430 -17.07 -34.64 1.80
N GLU A 431 -18.04 -35.52 1.59
CA GLU A 431 -17.82 -36.74 0.81
C GLU A 431 -17.53 -36.38 -0.66
N GLY A 432 -16.34 -36.74 -1.13
CA GLY A 432 -15.92 -36.47 -2.51
C GLY A 432 -16.51 -37.45 -3.53
N GLN A 433 -16.93 -36.95 -4.68
CA GLN A 433 -17.23 -37.80 -5.82
C GLN A 433 -15.93 -38.40 -6.36
N ALA A 434 -15.88 -39.71 -6.57
CA ALA A 434 -14.73 -40.46 -7.11
C ALA A 434 -13.44 -40.43 -6.25
N GLY A 435 -13.54 -40.20 -4.94
CA GLY A 435 -12.39 -40.29 -4.02
C GLY A 435 -11.42 -39.10 -4.01
N VAL A 436 -11.67 -38.07 -4.79
CA VAL A 436 -10.90 -36.82 -4.75
C VAL A 436 -11.75 -35.73 -4.08
N VAL A 437 -11.27 -35.22 -2.93
CA VAL A 437 -11.92 -34.13 -2.21
C VAL A 437 -11.29 -32.80 -2.67
N PRO A 438 -12.08 -31.88 -3.24
CA PRO A 438 -11.54 -30.60 -3.69
C PRO A 438 -11.18 -29.68 -2.51
N PRO A 439 -10.23 -28.75 -2.70
CA PRO A 439 -9.82 -27.80 -1.67
C PRO A 439 -10.95 -26.88 -1.22
N VAL A 440 -10.88 -26.42 0.02
CA VAL A 440 -11.77 -25.37 0.54
C VAL A 440 -11.12 -24.01 0.31
N ASP A 441 -11.74 -23.17 -0.52
CA ASP A 441 -11.17 -21.90 -0.95
C ASP A 441 -11.41 -20.76 0.05
N SER A 442 -12.57 -20.75 0.71
CA SER A 442 -12.98 -19.67 1.61
C SER A 442 -13.83 -20.17 2.77
N LEU A 443 -13.74 -19.49 3.90
CA LEU A 443 -14.53 -19.71 5.11
C LEU A 443 -15.13 -18.40 5.61
N LEU A 444 -16.38 -18.45 6.07
CA LEU A 444 -17.08 -17.31 6.65
C LEU A 444 -17.98 -17.75 7.81
N PHE A 445 -17.82 -17.13 9.01
CA PHE A 445 -18.78 -17.28 10.09
C PHE A 445 -19.91 -16.24 9.98
N LEU A 446 -21.15 -16.69 10.10
CA LEU A 446 -22.33 -15.85 10.22
C LEU A 446 -22.49 -15.43 11.69
N GLN A 447 -21.82 -14.35 12.08
CA GLN A 447 -21.63 -13.91 13.47
C GLN A 447 -22.95 -13.66 14.22
N HIS A 448 -23.92 -13.03 13.56
CA HIS A 448 -25.22 -12.74 14.16
C HIS A 448 -25.99 -14.02 14.46
N ARG A 449 -26.01 -14.97 13.53
CA ARG A 449 -26.64 -16.28 13.76
C ARG A 449 -25.96 -17.03 14.89
N ALA A 450 -24.66 -16.98 14.97
CA ALA A 450 -23.89 -17.58 16.06
C ALA A 450 -24.24 -16.97 17.43
N ALA A 451 -24.42 -15.66 17.50
CA ALA A 451 -24.78 -14.94 18.72
C ALA A 451 -26.25 -15.14 19.15
N ASN A 452 -27.17 -15.47 18.22
CA ASN A 452 -28.59 -15.57 18.49
C ASN A 452 -28.95 -16.87 19.23
N ARG A 453 -29.07 -16.81 20.55
CA ARG A 453 -29.37 -17.96 21.41
C ARG A 453 -30.80 -18.55 21.22
N LYS A 454 -31.70 -17.85 20.54
CA LYS A 454 -33.04 -18.34 20.23
C LYS A 454 -33.06 -19.35 19.08
N LEU A 455 -32.06 -19.31 18.22
CA LEU A 455 -31.89 -20.26 17.12
C LEU A 455 -31.22 -21.52 17.65
N ARG A 456 -31.91 -22.66 17.65
CA ARG A 456 -31.32 -23.95 18.09
C ARG A 456 -30.42 -24.58 17.05
N ASN A 457 -30.93 -24.79 15.86
CA ASN A 457 -30.23 -25.45 14.77
C ASN A 457 -29.98 -24.41 13.68
N ARG A 458 -28.72 -24.10 13.41
CA ARG A 458 -28.34 -23.04 12.49
C ARG A 458 -27.03 -23.36 11.78
N GLY A 459 -26.99 -23.14 10.50
CA GLY A 459 -25.75 -23.09 9.73
C GLY A 459 -25.05 -21.79 10.01
N ILE A 460 -23.95 -21.83 10.74
CA ILE A 460 -23.20 -20.66 11.20
C ILE A 460 -21.85 -20.48 10.53
N LEU A 461 -21.30 -21.53 9.95
CA LEU A 461 -20.07 -21.52 9.16
C LEU A 461 -20.41 -21.86 7.71
N VAL A 462 -19.98 -20.99 6.80
CA VAL A 462 -20.07 -21.22 5.35
C VAL A 462 -18.71 -21.56 4.82
N SER A 463 -18.57 -22.65 4.09
CA SER A 463 -17.36 -23.01 3.36
C SER A 463 -17.62 -23.06 1.86
N SER A 464 -16.66 -22.62 1.05
CA SER A 464 -16.69 -22.78 -0.39
C SER A 464 -15.77 -23.89 -0.85
N GLN A 465 -16.28 -24.84 -1.62
CA GLN A 465 -15.55 -26.01 -2.11
C GLN A 465 -16.00 -26.37 -3.52
N ALA A 466 -15.12 -26.21 -4.51
CA ALA A 466 -15.42 -26.47 -5.92
C ALA A 466 -16.71 -25.78 -6.43
N GLY A 467 -16.96 -24.54 -5.99
CA GLY A 467 -18.17 -23.76 -6.32
C GLY A 467 -19.40 -24.08 -5.47
N CYS A 468 -19.39 -25.16 -4.67
CA CYS A 468 -20.45 -25.44 -3.72
C CYS A 468 -20.25 -24.67 -2.43
N LEU A 469 -21.32 -24.08 -1.92
CA LEU A 469 -21.38 -23.42 -0.61
C LEU A 469 -22.07 -24.36 0.38
N CYS A 470 -21.33 -24.78 1.41
CA CYS A 470 -21.82 -25.66 2.44
C CYS A 470 -22.00 -24.90 3.75
N PHE A 471 -23.16 -25.05 4.39
CA PHE A 471 -23.50 -24.41 5.66
C PHE A 471 -23.41 -25.44 6.79
N TRP A 472 -22.49 -25.19 7.72
CA TRP A 472 -22.18 -26.08 8.83
C TRP A 472 -22.66 -25.50 10.15
N SER A 473 -23.12 -26.37 11.05
CA SER A 473 -23.36 -26.02 12.45
C SER A 473 -22.26 -26.60 13.33
N VAL A 474 -21.73 -25.78 14.23
CA VAL A 474 -20.77 -26.23 15.25
C VAL A 474 -21.44 -26.54 16.58
N THR A 475 -22.79 -26.47 16.67
CA THR A 475 -23.54 -26.59 17.95
C THR A 475 -24.61 -27.66 17.94
N GLY A 476 -24.88 -28.33 16.81
CA GLY A 476 -25.95 -29.34 16.67
C GLY A 476 -25.43 -30.79 16.63
N GLU A 477 -26.35 -31.75 16.66
CA GLU A 477 -26.04 -33.18 16.45
C GLU A 477 -25.72 -33.48 14.96
N THR A 478 -26.39 -32.79 14.06
CA THR A 478 -26.10 -32.81 12.63
C THR A 478 -25.33 -31.56 12.24
N HIS A 479 -24.30 -31.69 11.44
CA HIS A 479 -23.39 -30.58 11.14
C HIS A 479 -23.66 -29.90 9.80
N THR A 480 -24.33 -30.55 8.84
CA THR A 480 -24.67 -29.96 7.53
C THR A 480 -26.13 -29.50 7.52
N TYR A 481 -26.35 -28.20 7.24
CA TYR A 481 -27.67 -27.57 7.25
C TYR A 481 -28.16 -27.12 5.88
N GLY A 482 -27.25 -26.98 4.93
CA GLY A 482 -27.59 -26.62 3.56
C GLY A 482 -26.38 -26.68 2.67
N GLU A 483 -26.64 -26.93 1.39
CA GLU A 483 -25.60 -26.97 0.37
C GLU A 483 -26.21 -26.55 -0.97
N PHE A 484 -25.50 -25.70 -1.72
CA PHE A 484 -25.88 -25.37 -3.09
C PHE A 484 -24.66 -24.96 -3.92
N TYR A 485 -24.74 -25.17 -5.23
CA TYR A 485 -23.75 -24.69 -6.18
C TYR A 485 -24.05 -23.23 -6.54
N ALA A 486 -23.11 -22.31 -6.27
CA ALA A 486 -23.32 -20.88 -6.44
C ALA A 486 -23.02 -20.38 -7.86
N PRO A 487 -21.87 -20.68 -8.52
CA PRO A 487 -21.53 -20.08 -9.80
C PRO A 487 -22.55 -20.43 -10.89
N GLU A 488 -22.69 -19.56 -11.89
CA GLU A 488 -23.50 -19.84 -13.09
C GLU A 488 -22.78 -20.80 -14.04
N GLN A 489 -21.46 -20.66 -14.13
CA GLN A 489 -20.67 -21.49 -15.05
C GLN A 489 -20.22 -22.80 -14.37
N PRO A 490 -20.47 -23.96 -15.01
CA PRO A 490 -19.98 -25.24 -14.51
C PRO A 490 -18.45 -25.24 -14.37
N GLY A 491 -17.94 -25.73 -13.23
CA GLY A 491 -16.52 -25.80 -12.95
C GLY A 491 -15.89 -24.52 -12.40
N ALA A 492 -16.63 -23.41 -12.32
CA ALA A 492 -16.16 -22.22 -11.62
C ALA A 492 -16.13 -22.44 -10.10
N ARG A 493 -15.19 -21.78 -9.42
CA ARG A 493 -14.99 -21.88 -7.97
C ARG A 493 -15.32 -20.55 -7.32
N VAL A 494 -15.87 -20.58 -6.11
CA VAL A 494 -16.09 -19.38 -5.29
C VAL A 494 -14.83 -19.14 -4.48
N LEU A 495 -14.15 -18.02 -4.73
CA LEU A 495 -12.88 -17.67 -4.08
C LEU A 495 -13.07 -16.84 -2.83
N SER A 496 -14.16 -16.05 -2.77
CA SER A 496 -14.39 -15.11 -1.68
C SER A 496 -15.84 -15.05 -1.28
N LEU A 497 -16.07 -14.87 0.03
CA LEU A 497 -17.39 -14.81 0.65
C LEU A 497 -17.45 -13.64 1.62
N SER A 498 -18.59 -12.95 1.65
CA SER A 498 -18.90 -11.92 2.66
C SER A 498 -20.39 -11.90 2.94
N SER A 499 -20.78 -11.35 4.09
CA SER A 499 -22.17 -11.21 4.51
C SER A 499 -22.36 -9.85 5.17
N ASP A 500 -23.58 -9.31 5.09
CA ASP A 500 -23.96 -8.12 5.82
C ASP A 500 -23.82 -8.32 7.33
N GLN A 501 -23.50 -7.23 8.03
CA GLN A 501 -23.46 -7.20 9.48
C GLN A 501 -24.34 -6.03 9.98
N PRO A 502 -25.02 -6.20 11.10
CA PRO A 502 -24.96 -7.35 12.01
C PRO A 502 -25.93 -8.50 11.69
N GLU A 503 -26.78 -8.40 10.68
CA GLU A 503 -27.97 -9.25 10.54
C GLU A 503 -27.71 -10.61 9.87
N ASN A 504 -26.72 -10.72 8.98
CA ASN A 504 -26.43 -11.90 8.15
C ASN A 504 -27.66 -12.37 7.33
N THR A 505 -28.33 -11.42 6.68
CA THR A 505 -29.48 -11.68 5.83
C THR A 505 -29.09 -11.98 4.39
N ILE A 506 -27.98 -11.44 3.93
CA ILE A 506 -27.43 -11.68 2.60
C ILE A 506 -26.06 -12.34 2.65
N LEU A 507 -25.77 -13.13 1.63
CA LEU A 507 -24.45 -13.70 1.35
C LEU A 507 -24.00 -13.21 -0.02
N VAL A 508 -22.80 -12.68 -0.09
CA VAL A 508 -22.15 -12.27 -1.34
C VAL A 508 -21.05 -13.26 -1.67
N SER A 509 -21.03 -13.77 -2.89
CA SER A 509 -20.01 -14.69 -3.40
C SER A 509 -19.35 -14.13 -4.65
N GLY A 510 -18.01 -14.22 -4.71
CA GLY A 510 -17.20 -13.89 -5.87
C GLY A 510 -16.49 -15.12 -6.43
N ASP A 511 -16.58 -15.34 -7.74
CA ASP A 511 -16.08 -16.54 -8.39
C ASP A 511 -14.83 -16.33 -9.25
N THR A 512 -14.26 -17.44 -9.74
CA THR A 512 -13.06 -17.45 -10.60
C THR A 512 -13.27 -16.81 -11.96
N THR A 513 -14.51 -16.58 -12.38
CA THR A 513 -14.88 -16.04 -13.69
C THR A 513 -15.22 -14.55 -13.65
N GLY A 514 -15.12 -13.94 -12.45
CA GLY A 514 -15.36 -12.49 -12.24
C GLY A 514 -16.80 -12.12 -11.95
N TRP A 515 -17.68 -13.13 -11.75
CA TRP A 515 -19.07 -12.89 -11.38
C TRP A 515 -19.23 -12.69 -9.89
N LEU A 516 -20.13 -11.78 -9.53
CA LEU A 516 -20.65 -11.58 -8.19
C LEU A 516 -22.10 -12.01 -8.11
N GLN A 517 -22.46 -12.60 -6.99
CA GLN A 517 -23.81 -13.05 -6.72
C GLN A 517 -24.20 -12.69 -5.29
N ILE A 518 -25.40 -12.15 -5.13
CA ILE A 518 -25.99 -11.81 -3.84
C ILE A 518 -27.18 -12.72 -3.61
N TRP A 519 -27.14 -13.44 -2.49
CA TRP A 519 -28.12 -14.42 -2.08
C TRP A 519 -28.87 -13.95 -0.85
N ASP A 520 -30.19 -14.11 -0.80
CA ASP A 520 -30.98 -13.97 0.42
C ASP A 520 -30.87 -15.26 1.24
N ILE A 521 -30.19 -15.17 2.37
CA ILE A 521 -30.00 -16.29 3.28
C ILE A 521 -30.81 -16.14 4.57
N SER A 522 -31.69 -15.13 4.70
CA SER A 522 -32.42 -14.82 5.93
C SER A 522 -33.16 -16.03 6.52
N HIS A 523 -33.70 -16.89 5.69
CA HIS A 523 -34.43 -18.10 6.08
C HIS A 523 -33.72 -19.40 5.68
N TYR A 524 -32.52 -19.33 5.06
CA TYR A 524 -31.81 -20.48 4.57
C TYR A 524 -30.92 -21.12 5.64
N ALA A 525 -30.85 -22.46 5.67
CA ALA A 525 -30.01 -23.24 6.59
C ALA A 525 -30.23 -22.91 8.09
N LEU A 526 -31.47 -22.68 8.49
CA LEU A 526 -31.84 -22.45 9.90
C LEU A 526 -32.22 -23.75 10.63
N ASP A 527 -32.78 -24.71 9.91
CA ASP A 527 -33.21 -26.00 10.42
C ASP A 527 -32.68 -27.15 9.56
N VAL A 528 -32.60 -28.35 10.13
CA VAL A 528 -32.27 -29.57 9.37
C VAL A 528 -33.42 -29.89 8.44
N GLN A 529 -33.25 -29.65 7.16
CA GLN A 529 -34.21 -30.04 6.15
C GLN A 529 -34.06 -31.56 5.90
N HIS A 530 -35.01 -32.33 6.39
CA HIS A 530 -35.11 -33.75 6.04
C HIS A 530 -35.43 -33.86 4.55
N GLY A 531 -34.41 -34.06 3.71
CA GLY A 531 -34.55 -34.58 2.37
C GLY A 531 -34.42 -33.65 1.16
N SER A 532 -34.10 -32.40 1.27
CA SER A 532 -33.81 -31.55 0.10
C SER A 532 -32.35 -31.08 0.05
N VAL A 533 -31.47 -31.98 -0.34
CA VAL A 533 -30.18 -31.60 -0.91
C VAL A 533 -30.50 -30.91 -2.23
N GLY A 534 -30.37 -29.55 -2.27
CA GLY A 534 -30.42 -28.83 -3.52
C GLY A 534 -31.38 -27.65 -3.66
N GLU A 535 -32.15 -27.25 -2.63
CA GLU A 535 -32.84 -25.95 -2.68
C GLU A 535 -31.84 -24.84 -2.54
N ARG A 536 -31.74 -23.99 -3.57
CA ARG A 536 -30.89 -22.79 -3.54
C ARG A 536 -31.62 -21.68 -2.77
N PRO A 537 -30.91 -20.85 -2.01
CA PRO A 537 -31.48 -19.60 -1.50
C PRO A 537 -31.86 -18.69 -2.66
N THR A 538 -32.72 -17.71 -2.41
CA THR A 538 -33.13 -16.76 -3.45
C THR A 538 -31.93 -15.94 -3.93
N LEU A 539 -31.65 -15.99 -5.23
CA LEU A 539 -30.66 -15.13 -5.86
C LEU A 539 -31.27 -13.72 -6.01
N LEU A 540 -30.72 -12.76 -5.31
CA LEU A 540 -31.20 -11.37 -5.38
C LEU A 540 -30.62 -10.64 -6.60
N ARG A 541 -29.31 -10.78 -6.82
CA ARG A 541 -28.61 -10.16 -7.95
C ARG A 541 -27.43 -11.01 -8.40
N SER A 542 -27.10 -10.92 -9.69
CA SER A 542 -25.90 -11.52 -10.30
C SER A 542 -25.41 -10.60 -11.41
N TRP A 543 -24.11 -10.28 -11.41
CA TRP A 543 -23.50 -9.49 -12.48
C TRP A 543 -22.02 -9.81 -12.64
N LYS A 544 -21.50 -9.54 -13.83
CA LYS A 544 -20.07 -9.66 -14.10
C LYS A 544 -19.36 -8.36 -13.66
N ALA A 545 -18.66 -8.41 -12.53
CA ALA A 545 -17.96 -7.26 -11.97
C ALA A 545 -16.54 -7.10 -12.53
N HIS A 546 -15.90 -8.21 -12.92
CA HIS A 546 -14.49 -8.24 -13.29
C HIS A 546 -14.23 -9.22 -14.43
N ASP A 547 -13.11 -9.02 -15.15
CA ASP A 547 -12.70 -9.90 -16.26
C ASP A 547 -12.03 -11.18 -15.78
N ARG A 548 -11.49 -11.17 -14.54
CA ARG A 548 -10.83 -12.32 -13.89
C ARG A 548 -11.44 -12.61 -12.52
N GLY A 549 -10.93 -13.66 -11.88
CA GLY A 549 -11.44 -14.13 -10.60
C GLY A 549 -11.45 -13.06 -9.50
N VAL A 550 -12.54 -13.01 -8.76
CA VAL A 550 -12.74 -12.10 -7.62
C VAL A 550 -12.06 -12.71 -6.39
N VAL A 551 -10.90 -12.18 -6.03
CA VAL A 551 -10.06 -12.70 -4.93
C VAL A 551 -10.51 -12.24 -3.55
N SER A 552 -11.22 -11.11 -3.47
CA SER A 552 -11.74 -10.58 -2.21
C SER A 552 -13.08 -9.88 -2.43
N VAL A 553 -14.03 -10.16 -1.53
CA VAL A 553 -15.35 -9.49 -1.46
C VAL A 553 -15.58 -9.08 -0.02
N GLU A 554 -16.08 -7.88 0.19
CA GLU A 554 -16.48 -7.40 1.50
C GLU A 554 -17.76 -6.57 1.41
N VAL A 555 -18.71 -6.83 2.30
CA VAL A 555 -19.96 -6.05 2.40
C VAL A 555 -19.73 -4.93 3.39
N LEU A 556 -19.98 -3.70 2.97
CA LEU A 556 -19.74 -2.49 3.72
C LEU A 556 -21.06 -1.81 4.07
N ASP A 557 -21.18 -1.31 5.29
CA ASP A 557 -22.20 -0.34 5.65
C ASP A 557 -21.55 1.04 5.76
N VAL A 558 -21.83 1.91 4.80
CA VAL A 558 -21.27 3.26 4.74
C VAL A 558 -22.39 4.26 4.51
N ALA A 559 -22.56 5.21 5.44
CA ALA A 559 -23.60 6.24 5.38
C ALA A 559 -25.03 5.64 5.21
N GLU A 560 -25.34 4.59 5.98
CA GLU A 560 -26.63 3.86 5.93
C GLU A 560 -26.92 3.18 4.59
N ARG A 561 -25.90 2.94 3.79
CA ARG A 561 -25.98 2.24 2.51
C ARG A 561 -25.13 0.99 2.52
N LEU A 562 -25.70 -0.07 1.99
CA LEU A 562 -25.03 -1.34 1.84
C LEU A 562 -24.29 -1.35 0.51
N LEU A 563 -22.96 -1.39 0.58
CA LEU A 563 -22.08 -1.42 -0.59
C LEU A 563 -21.29 -2.73 -0.61
N VAL A 564 -20.79 -3.11 -1.78
CA VAL A 564 -19.95 -4.26 -1.98
C VAL A 564 -18.59 -3.82 -2.52
N LEU A 565 -17.53 -4.08 -1.75
CA LEU A 565 -16.15 -3.92 -2.17
C LEU A 565 -15.68 -5.21 -2.84
N THR A 566 -15.03 -5.09 -3.97
CA THR A 566 -14.44 -6.22 -4.69
C THR A 566 -12.99 -5.95 -5.04
N ALA A 567 -12.18 -7.00 -5.05
CA ALA A 567 -10.84 -6.99 -5.63
C ALA A 567 -10.66 -8.21 -6.51
N SER A 568 -10.03 -8.02 -7.66
CA SER A 568 -9.88 -9.05 -8.66
C SER A 568 -8.44 -9.24 -9.12
N ALA A 569 -8.15 -10.43 -9.61
CA ALA A 569 -6.89 -10.78 -10.24
C ALA A 569 -6.63 -10.03 -11.57
N ASP A 570 -7.60 -9.25 -12.07
CA ASP A 570 -7.41 -8.32 -13.19
C ASP A 570 -6.70 -7.02 -12.79
N GLY A 571 -6.42 -6.84 -11.50
CA GLY A 571 -5.75 -5.66 -10.95
C GLY A 571 -6.70 -4.53 -10.55
N ALA A 572 -8.02 -4.72 -10.68
CA ALA A 572 -9.03 -3.73 -10.34
C ALA A 572 -9.67 -3.99 -8.97
N ALA A 573 -9.87 -2.94 -8.19
CA ALA A 573 -10.74 -2.94 -7.02
C ALA A 573 -11.94 -2.04 -7.29
N GLY A 574 -13.14 -2.58 -7.17
CA GLY A 574 -14.40 -1.89 -7.46
C GLY A 574 -15.28 -1.71 -6.23
N LEU A 575 -16.06 -0.64 -6.23
CA LEU A 575 -17.12 -0.39 -5.27
C LEU A 575 -18.48 -0.43 -5.99
N TRP A 576 -19.42 -1.20 -5.47
CA TRP A 576 -20.71 -1.47 -6.09
C TRP A 576 -21.84 -1.21 -5.10
N THR A 577 -23.02 -0.87 -5.59
CA THR A 577 -24.24 -0.88 -4.78
C THR A 577 -24.75 -2.31 -4.58
N ARG A 578 -25.68 -2.51 -3.65
CA ARG A 578 -26.37 -3.78 -3.48
C ARG A 578 -27.12 -4.23 -4.74
N ASP A 579 -27.54 -3.28 -5.57
CA ASP A 579 -28.31 -3.53 -6.80
C ASP A 579 -27.43 -3.85 -8.01
N GLY A 580 -26.10 -3.73 -7.86
CA GLY A 580 -25.10 -4.02 -8.90
C GLY A 580 -24.57 -2.80 -9.64
N ASP A 581 -25.03 -1.59 -9.28
CA ASP A 581 -24.52 -0.36 -9.92
C ASP A 581 -23.07 -0.11 -9.53
N HIS A 582 -22.27 0.24 -10.50
CA HIS A 582 -20.84 0.55 -10.29
C HIS A 582 -20.68 1.98 -9.74
N VAL A 583 -20.25 2.10 -8.50
CA VAL A 583 -19.96 3.40 -7.85
C VAL A 583 -18.64 3.97 -8.37
N GLY A 584 -17.61 3.14 -8.48
CA GLY A 584 -16.30 3.52 -9.01
C GLY A 584 -15.22 2.48 -8.77
N SER A 585 -14.09 2.65 -9.46
CA SER A 585 -12.89 1.81 -9.31
C SER A 585 -11.78 2.58 -8.60
N PHE A 586 -11.17 1.97 -7.58
CA PHE A 586 -10.07 2.59 -6.87
C PHE A 586 -8.86 2.77 -7.78
N GLY A 587 -8.38 4.02 -7.90
CA GLY A 587 -7.32 4.39 -8.85
C GLY A 587 -7.83 5.05 -10.13
N GLN A 588 -9.15 5.19 -10.34
CA GLN A 588 -9.68 5.99 -11.44
C GLN A 588 -9.38 7.49 -11.26
N GLU A 589 -9.37 8.25 -12.35
CA GLU A 589 -9.07 9.69 -12.34
C GLU A 589 -10.17 10.54 -11.67
N GLY A 590 -11.43 10.17 -11.90
CA GLY A 590 -12.59 10.86 -11.33
C GLY A 590 -12.84 10.48 -9.88
N MET A 591 -13.12 11.44 -9.03
CA MET A 591 -13.62 11.18 -7.68
C MET A 591 -15.12 10.89 -7.75
N TRP A 592 -15.59 9.98 -6.92
CA TRP A 592 -17.03 9.76 -6.71
C TRP A 592 -17.50 10.38 -5.40
N ASN A 593 -18.80 10.47 -5.25
CA ASN A 593 -19.44 10.85 -4.00
C ASN A 593 -20.49 9.78 -3.66
N ILE A 594 -20.23 9.00 -2.63
CA ILE A 594 -21.15 7.93 -2.20
C ILE A 594 -22.54 8.48 -1.84
N THR A 595 -22.64 9.71 -1.34
CA THR A 595 -23.91 10.30 -0.92
C THR A 595 -24.78 10.74 -2.09
N ASP A 596 -24.20 10.94 -3.27
CA ASP A 596 -24.92 11.35 -4.48
C ASP A 596 -25.25 10.13 -5.36
N ALA A 597 -26.43 9.54 -5.12
CA ALA A 597 -26.90 8.40 -5.88
C ALA A 597 -27.11 8.71 -7.38
N ALA A 598 -27.42 9.96 -7.73
CA ALA A 598 -27.63 10.36 -9.11
C ALA A 598 -26.34 10.33 -9.94
N ALA A 599 -25.16 10.40 -9.31
CA ALA A 599 -23.88 10.42 -10.00
C ALA A 599 -23.50 9.06 -10.64
N TYR A 600 -24.02 7.93 -10.11
CA TYR A 600 -23.70 6.58 -10.60
C TYR A 600 -24.91 5.82 -11.17
N GLN A 601 -26.16 6.20 -10.88
CA GLN A 601 -27.37 5.62 -11.48
C GLN A 601 -27.59 6.04 -12.95
N SER A 602 -26.95 7.13 -13.41
CA SER A 602 -27.23 7.71 -14.73
C SER A 602 -26.47 7.07 -15.91
N ARG A 603 -25.59 6.08 -15.70
CA ARG A 603 -24.79 5.48 -16.80
C ARG A 603 -25.48 4.32 -17.51
N GLU A 604 -26.25 3.48 -16.83
CA GLU A 604 -26.98 2.39 -17.50
C GLU A 604 -28.21 2.90 -18.26
N THR A 605 -28.98 3.84 -17.69
CA THR A 605 -30.13 4.45 -18.38
C THR A 605 -29.77 5.22 -19.66
N GLN A 606 -28.51 5.70 -19.79
CA GLN A 606 -28.06 6.37 -21.03
C GLN A 606 -27.60 5.39 -22.11
N ASN A 607 -27.14 4.19 -21.75
CA ASN A 607 -26.79 3.17 -22.73
C ASN A 607 -28.03 2.46 -23.25
N ASP A 608 -28.98 2.10 -22.40
CA ASP A 608 -30.26 1.52 -22.80
C ASP A 608 -31.07 2.48 -23.69
N LEU A 609 -31.09 3.79 -23.37
CA LEU A 609 -31.74 4.81 -24.20
C LEU A 609 -30.98 5.11 -25.49
N ARG A 610 -29.73 4.73 -25.65
CA ARG A 610 -28.99 4.81 -26.91
C ARG A 610 -29.22 3.60 -27.78
N GLU A 611 -29.28 2.37 -27.19
CA GLU A 611 -29.59 1.17 -27.92
C GLU A 611 -31.03 1.18 -28.43
N ASP A 612 -32.03 1.62 -27.66
CA ASP A 612 -33.42 1.80 -28.09
C ASP A 612 -33.56 2.86 -29.19
N ARG A 613 -32.74 3.92 -29.19
CA ARG A 613 -32.75 4.93 -30.27
C ARG A 613 -32.04 4.49 -31.54
N GLU A 614 -31.09 3.58 -31.46
CA GLU A 614 -30.42 2.98 -32.61
C GLU A 614 -31.27 1.89 -33.27
N GLU A 615 -32.15 1.20 -32.52
CA GLU A 615 -33.11 0.25 -33.08
C GLU A 615 -34.32 0.92 -33.75
N GLU A 616 -34.83 2.03 -33.22
CA GLU A 616 -35.92 2.80 -33.90
C GLU A 616 -35.48 3.52 -35.16
N GLY A 617 -34.18 3.73 -35.38
CA GLY A 617 -33.63 4.38 -36.60
C GLY A 617 -33.37 3.44 -37.78
N ARG A 618 -33.63 2.14 -37.65
CA ARG A 618 -33.27 1.14 -38.68
C ARG A 618 -34.45 0.57 -39.49
N THR A 619 -35.56 1.25 -39.55
CA THR A 619 -36.63 0.88 -40.49
C THR A 619 -36.77 1.95 -41.58
N GLY A 620 -36.07 1.78 -42.65
CA GLY A 620 -36.29 2.58 -43.88
C GLY A 620 -35.10 2.57 -44.84
N SER A 621 -35.21 1.69 -45.85
CA SER A 621 -34.72 1.75 -47.22
C SER A 621 -33.22 1.78 -47.57
N ASP A 622 -32.95 0.83 -48.42
CA ASP A 622 -32.18 0.84 -49.69
C ASP A 622 -30.75 0.29 -49.67
N TRP A 623 -30.70 -0.85 -50.35
CA TRP A 623 -29.54 -1.56 -50.85
C TRP A 623 -28.75 -0.72 -51.86
N VAL A 624 -27.50 -0.44 -51.62
CA VAL A 624 -26.49 -0.18 -52.67
C VAL A 624 -25.20 -0.91 -52.35
N GLU A 625 -24.76 -1.72 -53.30
CA GLU A 625 -23.49 -2.42 -53.35
C GLU A 625 -22.30 -1.47 -53.14
N ALA A 626 -21.38 -1.82 -52.28
CA ALA A 626 -20.07 -1.18 -52.21
C ALA A 626 -18.93 -2.19 -52.35
N SER A 627 -18.19 -1.97 -53.38
CA SER A 627 -17.02 -2.65 -53.87
C SER A 627 -15.84 -2.68 -52.86
N LYS A 628 -15.12 -3.79 -52.95
CA LYS A 628 -13.85 -4.07 -52.25
C LYS A 628 -12.79 -2.99 -52.44
N VAL A 629 -12.28 -2.44 -51.36
CA VAL A 629 -10.99 -1.74 -51.31
C VAL A 629 -10.05 -2.45 -50.34
N LYS A 630 -8.87 -2.79 -50.84
CA LYS A 630 -7.78 -3.43 -50.08
C LYS A 630 -7.21 -2.44 -49.07
N PRO A 631 -6.74 -2.91 -47.89
CA PRO A 631 -6.03 -2.06 -46.93
C PRO A 631 -4.60 -1.79 -47.43
N GLN A 632 -4.26 -0.50 -47.52
CA GLN A 632 -2.89 -0.04 -47.61
C GLN A 632 -2.25 -0.11 -46.21
N GLN A 633 -1.08 -0.73 -46.17
CA GLN A 633 -0.17 -0.69 -45.05
C GLN A 633 0.33 0.74 -44.86
N THR A 634 0.04 1.35 -43.72
CA THR A 634 0.73 2.53 -43.24
C THR A 634 1.71 2.10 -42.14
N SER A 635 2.96 2.44 -42.43
CA SER A 635 4.13 2.25 -41.58
C SER A 635 3.93 2.86 -40.20
N GLN A 636 4.25 2.07 -39.18
CA GLN A 636 4.45 2.54 -37.80
C GLN A 636 5.66 3.49 -37.76
N GLU A 637 5.42 4.75 -37.55
CA GLU A 637 6.42 5.65 -36.99
C GLU A 637 6.33 5.59 -35.47
N GLU A 638 7.32 4.93 -34.88
CA GLU A 638 7.59 4.99 -33.45
C GLU A 638 8.00 6.42 -33.08
N GLY A 639 7.10 7.15 -32.43
CA GLY A 639 7.40 8.42 -31.78
C GLY A 639 8.31 8.21 -30.58
N LYS A 640 9.62 8.20 -30.80
CA LYS A 640 10.64 8.28 -29.76
C LYS A 640 10.60 9.67 -29.12
N TYR A 641 10.05 9.78 -27.93
CA TYR A 641 10.24 10.96 -27.09
C TYR A 641 11.68 10.97 -26.56
N CYS A 642 12.48 11.82 -27.16
CA CYS A 642 13.87 12.05 -26.78
C CYS A 642 13.89 13.01 -25.56
N LEU A 643 14.06 12.48 -24.34
CA LEU A 643 14.60 13.25 -23.22
C LEU A 643 16.05 13.54 -23.56
N ARG A 644 16.40 14.79 -23.89
CA ARG A 644 17.81 15.19 -24.06
C ARG A 644 18.49 15.10 -22.70
N VAL A 645 19.34 14.13 -22.58
CA VAL A 645 20.33 14.00 -21.51
C VAL A 645 21.57 14.75 -21.97
N PHE A 646 22.04 15.67 -21.17
CA PHE A 646 23.41 16.22 -21.28
C PHE A 646 24.28 15.62 -20.19
#